data_705399647b5ca673b491d65364dcda69
#
_entry.id   705399647b5ca673b491d65364dcda69
#
_cell.length_a   1.000
_cell.length_b   1.000
_cell.length_c   1.000
_cell.angle_alpha   90.00
_cell.angle_beta   90.00
_cell.angle_gamma   90.00
#
_symmetry.space_group_name_H-M   'P 1'
#
loop_
_entity.id
_entity.type
_entity.pdbx_description
1 polymer ?
#
loop_
_entity_poly.entity_id
_entity_poly.type
_entity_poly.pdbx_seq_one_letter_code
_entity_poly.pdbx_strand_id
1 'polypeptide(L)'
;MKFSEQWVREWVNPAVSTEQLCEQITMLGLEVDGVETVAGKFNGVVVGEVVECAQHPDADKLRVTKVNVGGDRLLDIVCGAPNCRQGLKVACATEGAVLPGDFKIKKTKLRGQPSEGMLCSFSELGIDVEADGIIELPLDAPIGTDLREYLGLNDNSIEISLTPNRADCLSIAGIAREIGVVNKQPVNQPHFEAVPATISDKVQIDLQAPEACPRYLLRAVKNVNVKAESPMWMQEKLRRCGIRSIDPIVDITNYILLELGQPMHAFDAAKVAQPVQVRFAKEGEELVLLDGSTAKLQSNTLLIADQNGPLAMAGIFGGVSSGVNSETKDVILESAFFAPLAIAGRARQYGLHTDASHRFERGVDFELARKAMERATALLLEICGGEAGEICEASSETHLPKVNTVQLRRSKLDALLGHHIETEIVTEIFHRLGLDVTYANDIWTVTSASWRFDIEIEEDLIEEVARIYGYNSIPNNAPLAHLRMREHKESDLDLARIKTALVDADYQEAITYSFVDPKIQSLLHPHQEALVLPNPISVEMSAMRVSLMSGLLGAVLYNQNRQQSRVRLFETGLRFVPDANAEFGVRQEFVLSAVITGTAKSEHWAGKAESVDFFDLKGDLESVLSLTEGGNRVRFVAKQFDALHPGQSAAIELDGQEIGFIGAIHPSISQKLGLNGKTFVFEILWNAIAARNVVQAKEISKFPANRRDLALVVADSVPAGELIAACKQAGGEKLVQVNLFDVYQGVGVSEGYKSLAISLTVQDNEKTLEDEEINTVISAVLAEVKQRFNAELRD
;
A
#
# COMPACT_ATOMS: atom_id res chain seq x y z
N MET A 1 -0.79 15.41 -3.66
CA MET A 1 -0.68 16.89 -3.46
C MET A 1 -2.05 17.45 -3.11
N LYS A 2 -2.11 18.33 -2.10
CA LYS A 2 -3.35 19.01 -1.70
C LYS A 2 -3.32 20.47 -2.17
N PHE A 3 -4.42 20.99 -2.72
CA PHE A 3 -4.45 22.35 -3.25
C PHE A 3 -5.86 22.99 -3.14
N SER A 4 -5.91 24.32 -3.09
CA SER A 4 -7.15 25.11 -3.09
C SER A 4 -7.73 25.21 -4.50
N GLU A 5 -9.01 24.90 -4.67
CA GLU A 5 -9.73 25.08 -5.92
C GLU A 5 -9.74 26.55 -6.36
N GLN A 6 -10.01 27.48 -5.42
CA GLN A 6 -10.00 28.91 -5.72
C GLN A 6 -8.65 29.37 -6.22
N TRP A 7 -7.54 28.89 -5.63
CA TRP A 7 -6.19 29.27 -6.08
C TRP A 7 -5.91 28.84 -7.51
N VAL A 8 -6.32 27.64 -7.89
CA VAL A 8 -6.22 27.17 -9.29
C VAL A 8 -7.13 28.00 -10.21
N ARG A 9 -8.34 28.36 -9.75
CA ARG A 9 -9.28 29.21 -10.51
C ARG A 9 -8.79 30.66 -10.71
N GLU A 10 -7.88 31.16 -9.88
CA GLU A 10 -7.17 32.42 -10.16
C GLU A 10 -6.31 32.33 -11.44
N TRP A 11 -5.79 31.12 -11.76
CA TRP A 11 -4.95 30.87 -12.92
C TRP A 11 -5.76 30.46 -14.16
N VAL A 12 -6.75 29.62 -13.98
CA VAL A 12 -7.65 29.15 -15.04
C VAL A 12 -9.03 28.86 -14.46
N ASN A 13 -10.07 29.48 -15.01
CA ASN A 13 -11.42 29.39 -14.45
C ASN A 13 -12.44 28.90 -15.49
N PRO A 14 -12.50 27.60 -15.80
CA PRO A 14 -13.53 27.06 -16.66
C PRO A 14 -14.90 27.10 -15.97
N ALA A 15 -15.94 27.27 -16.78
CA ALA A 15 -17.34 27.32 -16.31
C ALA A 15 -17.86 25.90 -16.01
N VAL A 16 -17.21 25.18 -15.09
CA VAL A 16 -17.56 23.83 -14.65
C VAL A 16 -17.72 23.79 -13.14
N SER A 17 -18.56 22.87 -12.63
CA SER A 17 -18.70 22.64 -11.19
C SER A 17 -17.42 22.00 -10.59
N THR A 18 -17.32 21.95 -9.26
CA THR A 18 -16.23 21.26 -8.56
C THR A 18 -16.16 19.79 -8.93
N GLU A 19 -17.32 19.12 -9.00
CA GLU A 19 -17.40 17.70 -9.36
C GLU A 19 -16.91 17.46 -10.79
N GLN A 20 -17.32 18.31 -11.73
CA GLN A 20 -16.86 18.24 -13.13
C GLN A 20 -15.35 18.51 -13.24
N LEU A 21 -14.85 19.48 -12.45
CA LEU A 21 -13.42 19.78 -12.39
C LEU A 21 -12.61 18.58 -11.89
N CYS A 22 -13.06 17.94 -10.81
CA CYS A 22 -12.43 16.75 -10.24
C CYS A 22 -12.45 15.57 -11.23
N GLU A 23 -13.56 15.38 -11.95
CA GLU A 23 -13.66 14.37 -13.00
C GLU A 23 -12.66 14.66 -14.14
N GLN A 24 -12.57 15.91 -14.61
CA GLN A 24 -11.59 16.30 -15.62
C GLN A 24 -10.16 16.04 -15.17
N ILE A 25 -9.80 16.45 -13.95
CA ILE A 25 -8.47 16.24 -13.37
C ILE A 25 -8.14 14.75 -13.32
N THR A 26 -9.05 13.90 -12.85
CA THR A 26 -8.86 12.45 -12.80
C THR A 26 -8.68 11.86 -14.19
N MET A 27 -9.50 12.26 -15.16
CA MET A 27 -9.41 11.77 -16.54
C MET A 27 -8.13 12.23 -17.28
N LEU A 28 -7.49 13.29 -16.79
CA LEU A 28 -6.16 13.74 -17.28
C LEU A 28 -4.99 12.91 -16.69
N GLY A 29 -5.28 11.92 -15.83
CA GLY A 29 -4.28 11.07 -15.17
C GLY A 29 -3.80 11.61 -13.82
N LEU A 30 -4.48 12.59 -13.26
CA LEU A 30 -4.20 13.17 -11.94
C LEU A 30 -5.34 12.74 -10.99
N GLU A 31 -5.25 11.54 -10.42
CA GLU A 31 -6.32 10.92 -9.63
C GLU A 31 -6.71 11.78 -8.42
N VAL A 32 -7.98 12.13 -8.30
CA VAL A 32 -8.51 12.87 -7.16
C VAL A 32 -8.85 11.89 -6.03
N ASP A 33 -8.11 11.98 -4.92
CA ASP A 33 -8.28 11.13 -3.74
C ASP A 33 -9.36 11.65 -2.79
N GLY A 34 -9.55 12.98 -2.75
CA GLY A 34 -10.52 13.59 -1.85
C GLY A 34 -10.80 15.06 -2.13
N VAL A 35 -11.95 15.51 -1.65
CA VAL A 35 -12.38 16.91 -1.69
C VAL A 35 -12.94 17.28 -0.33
N GLU A 36 -12.39 18.30 0.30
CA GLU A 36 -12.79 18.77 1.61
C GLU A 36 -13.15 20.26 1.55
N THR A 37 -14.22 20.69 2.21
CA THR A 37 -14.51 22.12 2.36
C THR A 37 -13.51 22.76 3.32
N VAL A 38 -13.01 23.96 2.99
CA VAL A 38 -11.97 24.64 3.79
C VAL A 38 -12.48 25.20 5.13
N ALA A 39 -13.79 25.22 5.33
CA ALA A 39 -14.43 25.65 6.58
C ALA A 39 -15.78 24.94 6.76
N GLY A 40 -16.26 24.86 8.01
CA GLY A 40 -17.59 24.34 8.32
C GLY A 40 -18.73 25.20 7.74
N LYS A 41 -19.94 24.67 7.79
CA LYS A 41 -21.13 25.44 7.38
C LYS A 41 -21.54 26.41 8.47
N PHE A 42 -21.43 27.71 8.22
CA PHE A 42 -21.90 28.75 9.11
C PHE A 42 -22.36 29.99 8.33
N ASN A 43 -23.16 30.84 8.98
CA ASN A 43 -23.59 32.15 8.47
C ASN A 43 -23.72 33.16 9.60
N GLY A 44 -23.81 34.46 9.24
CA GLY A 44 -24.00 35.52 10.22
C GLY A 44 -22.75 35.84 11.09
N VAL A 45 -21.57 35.42 10.63
CA VAL A 45 -20.28 35.78 11.24
C VAL A 45 -19.65 36.90 10.42
N VAL A 46 -19.31 38.00 11.09
CA VAL A 46 -18.76 39.21 10.43
C VAL A 46 -17.44 39.63 11.07
N VAL A 47 -16.68 40.44 10.35
CA VAL A 47 -15.49 41.12 10.91
C VAL A 47 -15.96 42.14 11.94
N GLY A 48 -15.54 41.98 13.19
CA GLY A 48 -15.80 42.89 14.28
C GLY A 48 -14.53 43.55 14.83
N GLU A 49 -14.66 44.66 15.55
CA GLU A 49 -13.58 45.28 16.28
C GLU A 49 -13.92 45.36 17.77
N VAL A 50 -13.02 44.91 18.63
CA VAL A 50 -13.15 45.01 20.08
C VAL A 50 -12.78 46.41 20.49
N VAL A 51 -13.81 47.30 20.64
CA VAL A 51 -13.60 48.75 20.99
C VAL A 51 -13.27 48.92 22.46
N GLU A 52 -13.91 48.15 23.35
CA GLU A 52 -13.66 48.14 24.78
C GLU A 52 -13.51 46.69 25.28
N CYS A 53 -12.56 46.46 26.18
CA CYS A 53 -12.35 45.15 26.81
C CYS A 53 -12.01 45.33 28.30
N ALA A 54 -12.86 44.80 29.18
CA ALA A 54 -12.66 44.88 30.62
C ALA A 54 -12.79 43.54 31.28
N GLN A 55 -12.24 43.39 32.50
CA GLN A 55 -12.38 42.17 33.31
C GLN A 55 -13.84 41.98 33.72
N HIS A 56 -14.35 40.76 33.64
CA HIS A 56 -15.69 40.48 34.13
C HIS A 56 -15.75 40.63 35.66
N PRO A 57 -16.82 41.29 36.20
CA PRO A 57 -16.88 41.59 37.64
C PRO A 57 -16.91 40.32 38.53
N ASP A 58 -17.52 39.22 38.04
CA ASP A 58 -17.77 38.00 38.82
C ASP A 58 -17.08 36.75 38.24
N ALA A 59 -16.07 36.91 37.37
CA ALA A 59 -15.40 35.76 36.78
C ALA A 59 -13.97 36.09 36.29
N ASP A 60 -12.96 35.49 36.89
CA ASP A 60 -11.55 35.74 36.62
C ASP A 60 -11.10 35.40 35.18
N LYS A 61 -11.74 34.44 34.54
CA LYS A 61 -11.41 33.98 33.18
C LYS A 61 -12.24 34.61 32.06
N LEU A 62 -13.18 35.50 32.41
CA LEU A 62 -14.06 36.14 31.43
C LEU A 62 -13.72 37.60 31.24
N ARG A 63 -13.95 38.09 30.03
CA ARG A 63 -13.86 39.49 29.63
C ARG A 63 -15.24 39.99 29.19
N VAL A 64 -15.57 41.22 29.52
CA VAL A 64 -16.74 41.93 28.97
C VAL A 64 -16.23 42.86 27.90
N THR A 65 -16.77 42.75 26.72
CA THR A 65 -16.31 43.53 25.55
C THR A 65 -17.46 44.32 24.92
N LYS A 66 -17.13 45.45 24.30
CA LYS A 66 -17.98 46.15 23.36
C LYS A 66 -17.41 45.99 21.95
N VAL A 67 -18.19 45.41 21.05
CA VAL A 67 -17.72 45.02 19.72
C VAL A 67 -18.48 45.80 18.65
N ASN A 68 -17.71 46.51 17.81
CA ASN A 68 -18.24 47.17 16.61
C ASN A 68 -18.32 46.15 15.46
N VAL A 69 -19.51 45.91 14.94
CA VAL A 69 -19.79 45.01 13.80
C VAL A 69 -20.33 45.76 12.57
N GLY A 70 -20.09 47.08 12.52
CA GLY A 70 -20.54 47.92 11.40
C GLY A 70 -22.01 48.39 11.48
N GLY A 71 -22.68 48.11 12.61
CA GLY A 71 -24.06 48.56 12.84
C GLY A 71 -24.12 49.86 13.62
N ASP A 72 -25.34 50.36 13.88
CA ASP A 72 -25.59 51.63 14.57
C ASP A 72 -25.23 51.66 16.06
N ARG A 73 -24.94 50.49 16.64
CA ARG A 73 -24.56 50.37 18.07
C ARG A 73 -23.51 49.29 18.26
N LEU A 74 -22.75 49.39 19.34
CA LEU A 74 -21.83 48.37 19.79
C LEU A 74 -22.60 47.22 20.43
N LEU A 75 -22.10 45.97 20.23
CA LEU A 75 -22.64 44.77 20.85
C LEU A 75 -21.91 44.49 22.15
N ASP A 76 -22.65 44.18 23.20
CA ASP A 76 -22.07 43.65 24.45
C ASP A 76 -21.83 42.17 24.29
N ILE A 77 -20.59 41.71 24.45
CA ILE A 77 -20.21 40.29 24.28
C ILE A 77 -19.28 39.86 25.41
N VAL A 78 -19.58 38.73 26.03
CA VAL A 78 -18.71 38.11 27.05
C VAL A 78 -17.81 37.07 26.36
N CYS A 79 -16.50 37.21 26.52
CA CYS A 79 -15.50 36.36 25.92
C CYS A 79 -14.62 35.69 26.97
N GLY A 80 -14.37 34.36 26.80
CA GLY A 80 -13.49 33.58 27.67
C GLY A 80 -12.09 33.35 27.11
N ALA A 81 -11.80 33.85 25.90
CA ALA A 81 -10.52 33.59 25.25
C ALA A 81 -9.38 34.42 25.90
N PRO A 82 -8.20 33.76 26.09
CA PRO A 82 -7.07 34.43 26.76
C PRO A 82 -6.47 35.60 25.96
N ASN A 83 -6.60 35.56 24.63
CA ASN A 83 -6.08 36.56 23.71
C ASN A 83 -7.03 37.76 23.50
N CYS A 84 -8.22 37.78 24.10
CA CYS A 84 -9.18 38.84 23.94
C CYS A 84 -8.68 40.15 24.57
N ARG A 85 -8.55 41.21 23.79
CA ARG A 85 -8.08 42.52 24.18
C ARG A 85 -8.67 43.65 23.34
N GLN A 86 -8.62 44.87 23.83
CA GLN A 86 -9.06 46.06 23.10
C GLN A 86 -8.21 46.27 21.84
N GLY A 87 -8.84 46.74 20.76
CA GLY A 87 -8.22 47.04 19.47
C GLY A 87 -8.09 45.88 18.51
N LEU A 88 -8.51 44.65 18.92
CA LEU A 88 -8.49 43.50 18.03
C LEU A 88 -9.57 43.57 16.96
N LYS A 89 -9.22 43.16 15.73
CA LYS A 89 -10.18 42.72 14.72
C LYS A 89 -10.43 41.22 14.91
N VAL A 90 -11.68 40.82 14.93
CA VAL A 90 -12.12 39.47 15.33
C VAL A 90 -13.24 38.91 14.43
N ALA A 91 -13.40 37.60 14.45
CA ALA A 91 -14.58 36.95 13.88
C ALA A 91 -15.74 37.03 14.90
N CYS A 92 -16.79 37.76 14.60
CA CYS A 92 -17.94 37.98 15.49
C CYS A 92 -19.20 37.33 14.92
N ALA A 93 -19.71 36.31 15.58
CA ALA A 93 -21.02 35.74 15.30
C ALA A 93 -22.08 36.64 15.95
N THR A 94 -22.96 37.22 15.13
CA THR A 94 -24.03 38.12 15.57
C THR A 94 -25.28 37.30 15.98
N GLU A 95 -26.27 37.99 16.60
CA GLU A 95 -27.55 37.34 16.92
C GLU A 95 -28.21 36.76 15.68
N GLY A 96 -28.64 35.47 15.77
CA GLY A 96 -29.21 34.71 14.65
C GLY A 96 -28.20 33.98 13.79
N ALA A 97 -26.91 34.19 13.97
CA ALA A 97 -25.87 33.41 13.33
C ALA A 97 -26.03 31.90 13.62
N VAL A 98 -25.71 31.06 12.64
CA VAL A 98 -25.70 29.61 12.77
C VAL A 98 -24.29 29.12 12.54
N LEU A 99 -23.73 28.47 13.53
CA LEU A 99 -22.37 27.88 13.50
C LEU A 99 -22.44 26.37 13.18
N PRO A 100 -21.33 25.72 12.89
CA PRO A 100 -21.28 24.26 12.66
C PRO A 100 -22.01 23.47 13.74
N GLY A 101 -22.70 22.38 13.35
CA GLY A 101 -23.56 21.62 14.25
C GLY A 101 -24.92 22.29 14.54
N ASP A 102 -25.38 23.20 13.67
CA ASP A 102 -26.63 23.95 13.78
C ASP A 102 -26.74 24.78 15.09
N PHE A 103 -25.59 25.19 15.63
CA PHE A 103 -25.54 25.99 16.83
C PHE A 103 -25.94 27.44 16.56
N LYS A 104 -27.11 27.86 17.05
CA LYS A 104 -27.68 29.20 16.84
C LYS A 104 -27.27 30.17 17.94
N ILE A 105 -26.69 31.31 17.55
CA ILE A 105 -26.33 32.41 18.45
C ILE A 105 -27.59 33.19 18.85
N LYS A 106 -27.79 33.31 20.15
CA LYS A 106 -28.92 34.02 20.76
C LYS A 106 -28.40 35.00 21.82
N LYS A 107 -29.12 36.08 22.06
CA LYS A 107 -28.88 36.94 23.23
C LYS A 107 -29.01 36.14 24.51
N THR A 108 -28.02 36.26 25.36
CA THR A 108 -27.93 35.55 26.64
C THR A 108 -27.33 36.45 27.71
N LYS A 109 -27.36 35.97 28.95
CA LYS A 109 -26.58 36.55 30.06
C LYS A 109 -25.59 35.49 30.57
N LEU A 110 -24.32 35.86 30.57
CA LEU A 110 -23.26 35.04 31.15
C LEU A 110 -22.82 35.63 32.48
N ARG A 111 -23.11 34.93 33.57
CA ARG A 111 -22.86 35.41 34.96
C ARG A 111 -23.35 36.83 35.21
N GLY A 112 -24.57 37.14 34.76
CA GLY A 112 -25.20 38.45 34.96
C GLY A 112 -24.89 39.49 33.89
N GLN A 113 -23.83 39.38 33.10
CA GLN A 113 -23.49 40.31 32.00
C GLN A 113 -24.18 39.91 30.68
N PRO A 114 -24.71 40.90 29.91
CA PRO A 114 -25.33 40.58 28.61
C PRO A 114 -24.26 40.09 27.60
N SER A 115 -24.66 39.14 26.76
CA SER A 115 -23.87 38.74 25.58
C SER A 115 -24.83 38.62 24.39
N GLU A 116 -24.64 39.45 23.38
CA GLU A 116 -25.47 39.59 22.19
C GLU A 116 -24.84 38.97 20.95
N GLY A 117 -23.80 38.18 21.14
CA GLY A 117 -23.02 37.52 20.10
C GLY A 117 -21.92 36.65 20.69
N MET A 118 -21.05 36.15 19.83
CA MET A 118 -19.91 35.34 20.23
C MET A 118 -18.69 35.69 19.39
N LEU A 119 -17.52 35.88 20.04
CA LEU A 119 -16.24 35.94 19.35
C LEU A 119 -15.75 34.51 19.07
N CYS A 120 -15.49 34.20 17.81
CA CYS A 120 -15.26 32.83 17.35
C CYS A 120 -13.77 32.49 17.27
N SER A 121 -13.46 31.26 17.63
CA SER A 121 -12.21 30.57 17.30
C SER A 121 -12.28 29.88 15.94
N PHE A 122 -11.14 29.43 15.42
CA PHE A 122 -11.09 28.65 14.18
C PHE A 122 -11.91 27.33 14.28
N SER A 123 -11.77 26.63 15.40
CA SER A 123 -12.47 25.35 15.62
C SER A 123 -14.00 25.50 15.66
N GLU A 124 -14.52 26.60 16.22
CA GLU A 124 -15.97 26.88 16.26
C GLU A 124 -16.55 27.14 14.87
N LEU A 125 -15.73 27.59 13.93
CA LEU A 125 -16.12 27.77 12.52
C LEU A 125 -15.81 26.55 11.64
N GLY A 126 -15.33 25.45 12.24
CA GLY A 126 -14.93 24.25 11.50
C GLY A 126 -13.76 24.51 10.55
N ILE A 127 -12.84 25.38 10.96
CA ILE A 127 -11.59 25.68 10.24
C ILE A 127 -10.48 24.93 10.98
N ASP A 128 -9.77 24.06 10.27
CA ASP A 128 -8.68 23.25 10.82
C ASP A 128 -7.41 24.09 10.99
N VAL A 129 -7.30 24.73 12.17
CA VAL A 129 -6.13 25.50 12.63
C VAL A 129 -5.93 25.22 14.11
N GLU A 130 -4.75 24.74 14.46
CA GLU A 130 -4.32 24.65 15.86
C GLU A 130 -3.95 26.05 16.41
N ALA A 131 -4.92 26.74 16.95
CA ALA A 131 -4.71 28.04 17.62
C ALA A 131 -5.59 28.14 18.86
N ASP A 132 -5.01 28.63 19.94
CA ASP A 132 -5.72 28.91 21.18
C ASP A 132 -6.39 30.29 21.11
N GLY A 133 -7.67 30.33 21.50
CA GLY A 133 -8.41 31.62 21.61
C GLY A 133 -9.23 31.95 20.36
N ILE A 134 -9.60 33.25 20.28
CA ILE A 134 -10.41 33.79 19.17
C ILE A 134 -9.55 34.12 17.96
N ILE A 135 -10.17 34.14 16.78
CA ILE A 135 -9.52 34.52 15.52
C ILE A 135 -9.12 35.99 15.59
N GLU A 136 -7.81 36.26 15.44
CA GLU A 136 -7.27 37.61 15.24
C GLU A 136 -7.16 37.89 13.75
N LEU A 137 -7.83 38.93 13.28
CA LEU A 137 -7.80 39.39 11.89
C LEU A 137 -6.85 40.55 11.73
N PRO A 138 -6.29 40.81 10.54
CA PRO A 138 -5.49 42.00 10.24
C PRO A 138 -6.19 43.30 10.61
N LEU A 139 -5.43 44.27 11.05
CA LEU A 139 -5.99 45.57 11.53
C LEU A 139 -6.74 46.35 10.44
N ASP A 140 -6.45 46.10 9.18
CA ASP A 140 -7.12 46.68 8.02
C ASP A 140 -8.38 45.94 7.59
N ALA A 141 -8.72 44.84 8.26
CA ALA A 141 -9.93 44.05 7.94
C ALA A 141 -11.20 44.94 8.04
N PRO A 142 -12.04 44.98 6.98
CA PRO A 142 -13.17 45.90 6.93
C PRO A 142 -14.29 45.45 7.87
N ILE A 143 -14.63 46.26 8.85
CA ILE A 143 -15.66 45.96 9.84
C ILE A 143 -17.02 45.76 9.18
N GLY A 144 -17.77 44.77 9.63
CA GLY A 144 -19.11 44.43 9.13
C GLY A 144 -19.12 43.55 7.88
N THR A 145 -17.96 43.29 7.27
CA THR A 145 -17.88 42.34 6.12
C THR A 145 -18.15 40.92 6.58
N ASP A 146 -18.90 40.13 5.79
CA ASP A 146 -19.08 38.72 6.04
C ASP A 146 -17.74 37.98 6.06
N LEU A 147 -17.50 37.18 7.08
CA LEU A 147 -16.21 36.50 7.28
C LEU A 147 -15.91 35.49 6.19
N ARG A 148 -16.95 34.78 5.66
CA ARG A 148 -16.75 33.82 4.56
C ARG A 148 -16.29 34.53 3.28
N GLU A 149 -16.81 35.73 3.03
CA GLU A 149 -16.38 36.54 1.88
C GLU A 149 -14.96 37.09 2.11
N TYR A 150 -14.70 37.66 3.30
CA TYR A 150 -13.40 38.24 3.62
C TYR A 150 -12.24 37.24 3.53
N LEU A 151 -12.41 36.04 4.07
CA LEU A 151 -11.42 34.98 4.03
C LEU A 151 -11.55 34.06 2.80
N GLY A 152 -12.53 34.27 1.93
CA GLY A 152 -12.76 33.41 0.76
C GLY A 152 -13.05 31.94 1.15
N LEU A 153 -13.87 31.70 2.19
CA LEU A 153 -14.10 30.36 2.76
C LEU A 153 -15.07 29.48 1.95
N ASN A 154 -15.62 29.99 0.85
CA ASN A 154 -16.38 29.20 -0.11
C ASN A 154 -15.44 28.53 -1.11
N ASP A 155 -14.58 27.66 -0.61
CA ASP A 155 -13.52 27.00 -1.33
C ASP A 155 -13.43 25.52 -0.93
N ASN A 156 -12.81 24.72 -1.79
CA ASN A 156 -12.54 23.33 -1.55
C ASN A 156 -11.04 23.08 -1.60
N SER A 157 -10.58 22.20 -0.74
CA SER A 157 -9.25 21.63 -0.76
C SER A 157 -9.34 20.30 -1.50
N ILE A 158 -8.68 20.20 -2.63
CA ILE A 158 -8.67 18.99 -3.48
C ILE A 158 -7.33 18.28 -3.28
N GLU A 159 -7.38 16.97 -3.02
CA GLU A 159 -6.19 16.14 -2.92
C GLU A 159 -6.07 15.24 -4.15
N ILE A 160 -4.87 15.24 -4.74
CA ILE A 160 -4.55 14.42 -5.92
C ILE A 160 -3.32 13.55 -5.69
N SER A 161 -3.38 12.32 -6.22
CA SER A 161 -2.25 11.42 -6.38
C SER A 161 -1.67 11.51 -7.79
N LEU A 162 -0.35 11.65 -7.85
CA LEU A 162 0.38 11.79 -9.11
C LEU A 162 1.31 10.62 -9.34
N THR A 163 1.34 10.15 -10.58
CA THR A 163 2.38 9.20 -11.02
C THR A 163 3.75 9.92 -11.07
N PRO A 164 4.86 9.19 -10.87
CA PRO A 164 6.18 9.83 -10.81
C PRO A 164 6.58 10.63 -12.06
N ASN A 165 6.04 10.30 -13.23
CA ASN A 165 6.29 11.03 -14.48
C ASN A 165 5.60 12.40 -14.55
N ARG A 166 4.58 12.66 -13.71
CA ARG A 166 3.81 13.91 -13.74
C ARG A 166 4.15 14.87 -12.61
N ALA A 167 5.43 14.95 -12.23
CA ALA A 167 5.90 15.88 -11.20
C ALA A 167 5.74 17.37 -11.58
N ASP A 168 5.58 17.69 -12.87
CA ASP A 168 5.17 19.02 -13.36
C ASP A 168 3.87 19.51 -12.73
N CYS A 169 2.97 18.59 -12.36
CA CYS A 169 1.69 18.87 -11.70
C CYS A 169 1.78 18.93 -10.15
N LEU A 170 2.98 18.85 -9.55
CA LEU A 170 3.18 19.12 -8.12
C LEU A 170 3.19 20.63 -7.81
N SER A 171 2.40 21.41 -8.56
CA SER A 171 2.26 22.86 -8.39
C SER A 171 0.92 23.36 -8.95
N ILE A 172 0.48 24.53 -8.47
CA ILE A 172 -0.68 25.25 -9.00
C ILE A 172 -0.49 25.53 -10.50
N ALA A 173 0.70 25.96 -10.90
CA ALA A 173 1.04 26.24 -12.30
C ALA A 173 0.86 25.02 -13.20
N GLY A 174 1.30 23.85 -12.74
CA GLY A 174 1.17 22.60 -13.49
C GLY A 174 -0.29 22.15 -13.62
N ILE A 175 -1.03 22.14 -12.51
CA ILE A 175 -2.46 21.80 -12.50
C ILE A 175 -3.27 22.75 -13.37
N ALA A 176 -2.99 24.07 -13.29
CA ALA A 176 -3.67 25.06 -14.09
C ALA A 176 -3.40 24.86 -15.60
N ARG A 177 -2.17 24.48 -16.00
CA ARG A 177 -1.86 24.15 -17.40
C ARG A 177 -2.74 23.00 -17.90
N GLU A 178 -2.85 21.93 -17.14
CA GLU A 178 -3.65 20.76 -17.52
C GLU A 178 -5.15 21.09 -17.65
N ILE A 179 -5.70 21.81 -16.68
CA ILE A 179 -7.10 22.29 -16.72
C ILE A 179 -7.31 23.22 -17.93
N GLY A 180 -6.35 24.09 -18.22
CA GLY A 180 -6.39 24.97 -19.39
C GLY A 180 -6.41 24.19 -20.71
N VAL A 181 -5.60 23.14 -20.80
CA VAL A 181 -5.51 22.28 -21.99
C VAL A 181 -6.85 21.59 -22.27
N VAL A 182 -7.48 20.95 -21.29
CA VAL A 182 -8.74 20.22 -21.52
C VAL A 182 -9.91 21.16 -21.79
N ASN A 183 -9.95 22.33 -21.14
CA ASN A 183 -11.01 23.31 -21.32
C ASN A 183 -10.75 24.32 -22.45
N LYS A 184 -9.66 24.18 -23.19
CA LYS A 184 -9.25 25.11 -24.29
C LYS A 184 -9.19 26.57 -23.84
N GLN A 185 -8.71 26.80 -22.62
CA GLN A 185 -8.59 28.13 -22.02
C GLN A 185 -7.13 28.50 -21.80
N PRO A 186 -6.76 29.76 -21.99
CA PRO A 186 -5.43 30.25 -21.65
C PRO A 186 -5.26 30.27 -20.12
N VAL A 187 -4.05 30.00 -19.67
CA VAL A 187 -3.66 30.13 -18.25
C VAL A 187 -3.19 31.54 -17.98
N ASN A 188 -3.83 32.21 -17.00
CA ASN A 188 -3.46 33.54 -16.56
C ASN A 188 -2.30 33.44 -15.54
N GLN A 189 -1.10 33.17 -16.02
CA GLN A 189 0.07 33.12 -15.17
C GLN A 189 0.37 34.51 -14.62
N PRO A 190 0.55 34.67 -13.29
CA PRO A 190 0.97 35.96 -12.71
C PRO A 190 2.25 36.47 -13.38
N HIS A 191 2.27 37.74 -13.73
CA HIS A 191 3.46 38.38 -14.27
C HIS A 191 4.45 38.63 -13.14
N PHE A 192 5.69 38.18 -13.33
CA PHE A 192 6.78 38.44 -12.37
C PHE A 192 7.81 39.32 -13.04
N GLU A 193 7.99 40.51 -12.51
CA GLU A 193 9.07 41.41 -12.93
C GLU A 193 10.37 41.03 -12.22
N ALA A 194 11.49 41.19 -12.92
CA ALA A 194 12.79 41.04 -12.31
C ALA A 194 12.99 42.07 -11.24
N VAL A 195 13.42 41.67 -10.04
CA VAL A 195 13.70 42.56 -8.92
C VAL A 195 15.10 43.15 -9.04
N PRO A 196 15.29 44.43 -9.26
CA PRO A 196 16.62 45.01 -9.41
C PRO A 196 17.42 44.89 -8.12
N ALA A 197 18.72 44.71 -8.24
CA ALA A 197 19.62 44.80 -7.09
C ALA A 197 19.71 46.24 -6.58
N THR A 198 19.54 46.43 -5.28
CA THR A 198 19.63 47.72 -4.59
C THR A 198 20.92 47.85 -3.78
N ILE A 199 21.61 46.73 -3.57
CA ILE A 199 22.91 46.64 -2.90
C ILE A 199 23.90 45.84 -3.75
N SER A 200 25.21 46.04 -3.52
CA SER A 200 26.28 45.39 -4.30
C SER A 200 26.72 44.05 -3.76
N ASP A 201 26.03 43.54 -2.79
CA ASP A 201 26.36 42.24 -2.13
C ASP A 201 26.19 41.10 -3.08
N LYS A 202 27.23 40.23 -3.16
CA LYS A 202 27.27 38.99 -3.95
C LYS A 202 27.64 37.81 -3.07
N VAL A 203 27.02 36.66 -3.32
CA VAL A 203 27.34 35.42 -2.65
C VAL A 203 28.21 34.58 -3.56
N GLN A 204 29.39 34.18 -3.09
CA GLN A 204 30.31 33.33 -3.85
C GLN A 204 29.83 31.89 -3.83
N ILE A 205 29.80 31.22 -4.99
CA ILE A 205 29.39 29.83 -5.16
C ILE A 205 30.57 29.02 -5.67
N ASP A 206 30.84 27.88 -5.03
CA ASP A 206 31.81 26.86 -5.46
C ASP A 206 31.08 25.58 -5.81
N LEU A 207 30.81 25.37 -7.09
CA LEU A 207 30.05 24.22 -7.60
C LEU A 207 31.01 23.05 -7.89
N GLN A 208 31.22 22.20 -6.87
CA GLN A 208 32.17 21.06 -6.93
C GLN A 208 31.52 19.78 -7.52
N ALA A 209 30.18 19.66 -7.55
CA ALA A 209 29.44 18.52 -8.08
C ALA A 209 28.44 18.97 -9.19
N PRO A 210 28.92 19.47 -10.33
CA PRO A 210 28.06 20.01 -11.39
C PRO A 210 27.17 18.96 -12.05
N GLU A 211 27.53 17.67 -12.01
CA GLU A 211 26.71 16.56 -12.49
C GLU A 211 25.49 16.31 -11.62
N ALA A 212 25.59 16.59 -10.31
CA ALA A 212 24.49 16.42 -9.35
C ALA A 212 23.65 17.69 -9.16
N CYS A 213 24.28 18.87 -9.34
CA CYS A 213 23.64 20.17 -9.28
C CYS A 213 24.06 21.02 -10.51
N PRO A 214 23.43 20.85 -11.68
CA PRO A 214 23.82 21.60 -12.87
C PRO A 214 23.56 23.10 -12.82
N ARG A 215 22.65 23.56 -11.94
CA ARG A 215 22.31 24.99 -11.79
C ARG A 215 22.03 25.32 -10.32
N TYR A 216 22.74 26.32 -9.80
CA TYR A 216 22.61 26.75 -8.43
C TYR A 216 22.61 28.28 -8.32
N LEU A 217 21.56 28.85 -7.73
CA LEU A 217 21.38 30.28 -7.58
C LEU A 217 21.31 30.66 -6.10
N LEU A 218 21.99 31.75 -5.76
CA LEU A 218 21.90 32.39 -4.47
C LEU A 218 21.63 33.89 -4.61
N ARG A 219 20.88 34.46 -3.66
CA ARG A 219 20.65 35.89 -3.57
C ARG A 219 20.68 36.34 -2.12
N ALA A 220 21.52 37.30 -1.79
CA ALA A 220 21.51 37.95 -0.49
C ALA A 220 20.41 39.03 -0.42
N VAL A 221 19.66 39.04 0.69
CA VAL A 221 18.71 40.13 1.01
C VAL A 221 19.00 40.59 2.42
N LYS A 222 19.32 41.84 2.59
CA LYS A 222 19.70 42.47 3.86
C LYS A 222 18.57 43.24 4.50
N ASN A 223 18.70 43.47 5.82
CA ASN A 223 17.78 44.29 6.60
C ASN A 223 16.34 43.83 6.55
N VAL A 224 16.12 42.50 6.52
CA VAL A 224 14.78 41.91 6.52
C VAL A 224 14.16 41.90 7.91
N ASN A 225 12.89 42.24 8.02
CA ASN A 225 12.12 42.11 9.25
C ASN A 225 11.51 40.70 9.35
N VAL A 226 12.24 39.78 9.94
CA VAL A 226 11.77 38.40 10.14
C VAL A 226 10.61 38.28 11.14
N LYS A 227 10.29 39.35 11.88
CA LYS A 227 9.14 39.41 12.80
C LYS A 227 7.87 39.97 12.14
N ALA A 228 7.91 40.25 10.84
CA ALA A 228 6.71 40.56 10.06
C ALA A 228 5.77 39.34 10.09
N GLU A 229 4.47 39.62 10.07
CA GLU A 229 3.49 38.56 9.97
C GLU A 229 3.28 38.22 8.50
N SER A 230 3.20 36.93 8.21
CA SER A 230 2.78 36.47 6.87
C SER A 230 1.38 36.97 6.57
N PRO A 231 1.10 37.54 5.39
CA PRO A 231 -0.23 38.03 5.05
C PRO A 231 -1.28 36.92 5.15
N MET A 232 -2.48 37.27 5.63
CA MET A 232 -3.56 36.28 5.83
C MET A 232 -3.89 35.50 4.55
N TRP A 233 -3.83 36.14 3.38
CA TRP A 233 -4.05 35.45 2.11
C TRP A 233 -3.01 34.33 1.83
N MET A 234 -1.75 34.53 2.25
CA MET A 234 -0.69 33.54 2.11
C MET A 234 -0.87 32.41 3.12
N GLN A 235 -1.16 32.75 4.38
CA GLN A 235 -1.43 31.76 5.42
C GLN A 235 -2.60 30.84 5.02
N GLU A 236 -3.70 31.39 4.49
CA GLU A 236 -4.86 30.64 4.03
C GLU A 236 -4.56 29.76 2.82
N LYS A 237 -3.81 30.24 1.82
CA LYS A 237 -3.38 29.43 0.68
C LYS A 237 -2.51 28.26 1.11
N LEU A 238 -1.55 28.48 2.01
CA LEU A 238 -0.70 27.40 2.58
C LEU A 238 -1.54 26.38 3.35
N ARG A 239 -2.40 26.84 4.26
CA ARG A 239 -3.29 26.00 5.07
C ARG A 239 -4.15 25.08 4.20
N ARG A 240 -4.79 25.64 3.16
CA ARG A 240 -5.66 24.89 2.24
C ARG A 240 -4.90 23.85 1.43
N CYS A 241 -3.59 24.00 1.31
CA CYS A 241 -2.69 23.02 0.70
C CYS A 241 -2.05 22.07 1.73
N GLY A 242 -2.46 22.13 3.01
CA GLY A 242 -1.96 21.25 4.06
C GLY A 242 -0.61 21.67 4.65
N ILE A 243 -0.15 22.89 4.40
CA ILE A 243 1.09 23.45 4.93
C ILE A 243 0.77 24.46 6.05
N ARG A 244 1.40 24.26 7.22
CA ARG A 244 1.29 25.19 8.33
C ARG A 244 2.18 26.40 8.10
N SER A 245 1.64 27.61 8.31
CA SER A 245 2.42 28.85 8.38
C SER A 245 3.35 28.82 9.60
N ILE A 246 4.60 29.22 9.43
CA ILE A 246 5.65 29.20 10.46
C ILE A 246 6.20 30.60 10.69
N ASP A 247 6.82 31.18 9.68
CA ASP A 247 7.37 32.54 9.65
C ASP A 247 7.39 33.02 8.18
N PRO A 248 7.45 34.35 7.92
CA PRO A 248 7.26 34.85 6.57
C PRO A 248 8.30 34.36 5.56
N ILE A 249 9.53 34.02 5.98
CA ILE A 249 10.59 33.57 5.08
C ILE A 249 10.30 32.14 4.64
N VAL A 250 9.99 31.25 5.60
CA VAL A 250 9.62 29.85 5.34
C VAL A 250 8.30 29.78 4.57
N ASP A 251 7.33 30.63 4.90
CA ASP A 251 6.04 30.69 4.23
C ASP A 251 6.19 31.11 2.75
N ILE A 252 7.07 32.06 2.45
CA ILE A 252 7.39 32.47 1.08
C ILE A 252 8.00 31.30 0.31
N THR A 253 8.97 30.57 0.88
CA THR A 253 9.59 29.43 0.19
C THR A 253 8.59 28.32 -0.06
N ASN A 254 7.71 28.02 0.89
CA ASN A 254 6.62 27.07 0.73
C ASN A 254 5.56 27.55 -0.28
N TYR A 255 5.26 28.82 -0.31
CA TYR A 255 4.34 29.41 -1.29
C TYR A 255 4.87 29.24 -2.72
N ILE A 256 6.16 29.50 -2.96
CA ILE A 256 6.82 29.32 -4.26
C ILE A 256 6.83 27.83 -4.66
N LEU A 257 7.10 26.95 -3.70
CA LEU A 257 7.06 25.50 -3.93
C LEU A 257 5.67 25.07 -4.43
N LEU A 258 4.59 25.57 -3.81
CA LEU A 258 3.22 25.25 -4.22
C LEU A 258 2.78 25.98 -5.49
N GLU A 259 3.10 27.28 -5.61
CA GLU A 259 2.69 28.10 -6.74
C GLU A 259 3.34 27.62 -8.06
N LEU A 260 4.66 27.40 -8.04
CA LEU A 260 5.48 27.15 -9.23
C LEU A 260 6.04 25.73 -9.34
N GLY A 261 6.15 25.01 -8.22
CA GLY A 261 6.79 23.69 -8.17
C GLY A 261 8.31 23.73 -7.96
N GLN A 262 8.86 24.90 -7.59
CA GLN A 262 10.29 25.08 -7.29
C GLN A 262 10.52 25.04 -5.78
N PRO A 263 11.14 23.98 -5.22
CA PRO A 263 11.57 24.02 -3.84
C PRO A 263 12.70 25.05 -3.66
N MET A 264 12.59 25.88 -2.62
CA MET A 264 13.56 26.88 -2.25
C MET A 264 14.00 26.72 -0.80
N HIS A 265 15.16 27.26 -0.47
CA HIS A 265 15.64 27.35 0.90
C HIS A 265 16.13 28.75 1.25
N ALA A 266 16.20 29.04 2.54
CA ALA A 266 16.71 30.31 3.04
C ALA A 266 17.69 30.02 4.18
N PHE A 267 18.89 30.63 4.09
CA PHE A 267 19.91 30.60 5.14
C PHE A 267 19.99 31.94 5.88
N ASP A 268 20.35 31.88 7.15
CA ASP A 268 20.78 33.07 7.91
C ASP A 268 22.20 33.46 7.42
N ALA A 269 22.30 34.64 6.77
CA ALA A 269 23.55 35.04 6.14
C ALA A 269 24.70 35.20 7.15
N ALA A 270 24.41 35.48 8.43
CA ALA A 270 25.43 35.60 9.48
C ALA A 270 26.06 34.23 9.87
N LYS A 271 25.40 33.11 9.49
CA LYS A 271 25.84 31.75 9.84
C LYS A 271 26.51 31.04 8.67
N VAL A 272 26.58 31.65 7.50
CA VAL A 272 27.12 31.05 6.28
C VAL A 272 28.44 31.71 5.93
N ALA A 273 29.50 30.94 5.91
CA ALA A 273 30.82 31.40 5.42
C ALA A 273 30.89 31.21 3.89
N GLN A 274 31.56 32.13 3.22
CA GLN A 274 31.72 32.06 1.77
C GLN A 274 33.10 31.44 1.38
N PRO A 275 33.19 30.75 0.24
CA PRO A 275 32.12 30.45 -0.71
C PRO A 275 31.17 29.37 -0.19
N VAL A 276 29.89 29.43 -0.64
CA VAL A 276 28.95 28.32 -0.48
C VAL A 276 29.33 27.21 -1.48
N GLN A 277 29.49 26.00 -0.96
CA GLN A 277 29.95 24.85 -1.71
C GLN A 277 28.79 23.91 -1.99
N VAL A 278 28.67 23.42 -3.22
CA VAL A 278 27.78 22.32 -3.58
C VAL A 278 28.64 21.09 -3.87
N ARG A 279 28.63 20.13 -2.96
CA ARG A 279 29.54 18.96 -2.99
C ARG A 279 28.91 17.72 -2.38
N PHE A 280 29.49 16.58 -2.66
CA PHE A 280 29.14 15.36 -1.92
C PHE A 280 29.74 15.36 -0.51
N ALA A 281 29.08 14.60 0.39
CA ALA A 281 29.52 14.43 1.77
C ALA A 281 30.88 13.71 1.83
N LYS A 282 31.69 14.06 2.85
CA LYS A 282 32.92 13.35 3.20
C LYS A 282 32.65 12.31 4.27
N GLU A 283 33.47 11.29 4.34
CA GLU A 283 33.36 10.24 5.37
C GLU A 283 33.45 10.84 6.78
N GLY A 284 32.47 10.47 7.64
CA GLY A 284 32.41 10.92 9.02
C GLY A 284 31.73 12.29 9.23
N GLU A 285 31.25 12.96 8.20
CA GLU A 285 30.45 14.18 8.36
C GLU A 285 29.09 13.87 8.96
N GLU A 286 28.65 14.75 9.86
CA GLU A 286 27.32 14.72 10.47
C GLU A 286 26.61 16.07 10.30
N LEU A 287 25.30 16.05 10.24
CA LEU A 287 24.47 17.24 10.16
C LEU A 287 23.30 17.14 11.14
N VAL A 288 23.16 18.15 11.99
CA VAL A 288 21.96 18.30 12.84
C VAL A 288 20.89 18.99 12.01
N LEU A 289 19.78 18.31 11.80
CA LEU A 289 18.67 18.71 10.96
C LEU A 289 17.72 19.68 11.68
N LEU A 290 16.88 20.40 10.92
CA LEU A 290 15.91 21.37 11.48
C LEU A 290 14.90 20.72 12.44
N ASP A 291 14.67 19.41 12.37
CA ASP A 291 13.83 18.67 13.33
C ASP A 291 14.59 18.26 14.62
N GLY A 292 15.87 18.62 14.74
CA GLY A 292 16.74 18.30 15.86
C GLY A 292 17.41 16.91 15.78
N SER A 293 17.10 16.09 14.82
CA SER A 293 17.75 14.79 14.59
C SER A 293 19.16 14.96 14.01
N THR A 294 20.04 14.01 14.24
CA THR A 294 21.41 14.02 13.68
C THR A 294 21.53 12.99 12.59
N ALA A 295 21.82 13.43 11.36
CA ALA A 295 22.11 12.56 10.23
C ALA A 295 23.62 12.29 10.10
N LYS A 296 24.00 11.01 10.07
CA LYS A 296 25.35 10.55 9.69
C LYS A 296 25.43 10.45 8.18
N LEU A 297 26.17 11.38 7.59
CA LEU A 297 26.15 11.58 6.14
C LEU A 297 26.95 10.49 5.41
N GLN A 298 26.38 9.96 4.34
CA GLN A 298 27.04 8.99 3.47
C GLN A 298 27.67 9.70 2.27
N SER A 299 28.75 9.17 1.73
CA SER A 299 29.53 9.77 0.65
C SER A 299 28.76 10.04 -0.65
N ASN A 300 27.56 9.43 -0.81
CA ASN A 300 26.66 9.64 -1.95
C ASN A 300 25.60 10.71 -1.72
N THR A 301 25.65 11.41 -0.59
CA THR A 301 24.71 12.48 -0.23
C THR A 301 25.22 13.82 -0.72
N LEU A 302 24.45 14.50 -1.55
CA LEU A 302 24.77 15.86 -1.99
C LEU A 302 24.48 16.86 -0.87
N LEU A 303 25.40 17.78 -0.65
CA LEU A 303 25.34 18.78 0.40
C LEU A 303 25.44 20.20 -0.15
N ILE A 304 24.77 21.11 0.54
CA ILE A 304 25.14 22.51 0.58
C ILE A 304 26.02 22.67 1.82
N ALA A 305 27.22 23.20 1.63
CA ALA A 305 28.24 23.32 2.68
C ALA A 305 28.99 24.63 2.58
N ASP A 306 29.78 24.94 3.59
CA ASP A 306 30.77 26.02 3.56
C ASP A 306 32.13 25.49 4.05
N GLN A 307 33.06 26.41 4.31
CA GLN A 307 34.39 26.05 4.86
C GLN A 307 34.31 25.43 6.27
N ASN A 308 33.20 25.63 7.02
CA ASN A 308 33.01 25.14 8.38
C ASN A 308 32.33 23.78 8.41
N GLY A 309 31.65 23.36 7.35
CA GLY A 309 31.00 22.05 7.24
C GLY A 309 29.66 22.08 6.51
N PRO A 310 28.84 21.01 6.68
CA PRO A 310 27.53 20.89 6.05
C PRO A 310 26.51 21.92 6.58
N LEU A 311 25.78 22.57 5.69
CA LEU A 311 24.69 23.49 5.99
C LEU A 311 23.32 22.86 5.77
N ALA A 312 23.19 22.01 4.73
CA ALA A 312 21.96 21.32 4.37
C ALA A 312 22.25 20.05 3.55
N MET A 313 21.35 19.09 3.61
CA MET A 313 21.24 18.04 2.57
C MET A 313 20.54 18.64 1.36
N ALA A 314 21.24 18.78 0.26
CA ALA A 314 20.76 19.44 -0.95
C ALA A 314 19.45 18.84 -1.45
N GLY A 315 18.43 19.68 -1.58
CA GLY A 315 17.10 19.28 -2.06
C GLY A 315 16.32 18.36 -1.13
N ILE A 316 16.77 18.11 0.09
CA ILE A 316 16.15 17.19 1.05
C ILE A 316 15.77 17.92 2.34
N PHE A 317 16.76 18.39 3.13
CA PHE A 317 16.49 18.95 4.44
C PHE A 317 17.57 19.93 4.89
N GLY A 318 17.15 21.03 5.51
CA GLY A 318 18.06 22.05 6.06
C GLY A 318 18.70 21.65 7.38
N GLY A 319 19.84 22.25 7.68
CA GLY A 319 20.54 22.11 8.96
C GLY A 319 20.15 23.23 9.93
N VAL A 320 20.07 22.90 11.24
CA VAL A 320 19.78 23.85 12.32
C VAL A 320 20.81 24.99 12.38
N SER A 321 22.11 24.68 12.14
CA SER A 321 23.20 25.63 12.28
C SER A 321 23.10 26.82 11.34
N SER A 322 22.50 26.64 10.15
CA SER A 322 22.40 27.65 9.09
C SER A 322 20.99 28.22 8.92
N GLY A 323 19.98 27.64 9.60
CA GLY A 323 18.57 28.01 9.46
C GLY A 323 18.27 29.42 9.95
N VAL A 324 17.26 30.06 9.34
CA VAL A 324 16.72 31.35 9.78
C VAL A 324 16.02 31.21 11.14
N ASN A 325 15.99 32.29 11.91
CA ASN A 325 15.32 32.34 13.20
C ASN A 325 14.87 33.79 13.53
N SER A 326 14.26 34.02 14.69
CA SER A 326 13.73 35.33 15.12
C SER A 326 14.74 36.45 15.26
N GLU A 327 16.04 36.13 15.24
CA GLU A 327 17.13 37.09 15.35
C GLU A 327 17.83 37.35 14.01
N THR A 328 17.47 36.65 12.98
CA THR A 328 18.03 36.77 11.61
C THR A 328 17.71 38.18 11.08
N LYS A 329 18.69 38.83 10.47
CA LYS A 329 18.54 40.17 9.85
C LYS A 329 18.80 40.13 8.34
N ASP A 330 19.69 39.29 7.93
CA ASP A 330 20.09 39.12 6.54
C ASP A 330 19.91 37.66 6.12
N VAL A 331 19.32 37.46 4.96
CA VAL A 331 19.07 36.08 4.45
C VAL A 331 19.77 35.85 3.13
N ILE A 332 20.11 34.60 2.88
CA ILE A 332 20.54 34.11 1.55
C ILE A 332 19.46 33.17 1.06
N LEU A 333 18.75 33.57 0.00
CA LEU A 333 17.79 32.72 -0.69
C LEU A 333 18.54 31.75 -1.61
N GLU A 334 18.11 30.49 -1.63
CA GLU A 334 18.59 29.44 -2.52
C GLU A 334 17.49 29.00 -3.49
N SER A 335 17.82 28.86 -4.76
CA SER A 335 17.01 28.21 -5.78
C SER A 335 17.90 27.39 -6.71
N ALA A 336 17.60 26.11 -6.86
CA ALA A 336 18.51 25.21 -7.56
C ALA A 336 17.78 24.23 -8.47
N PHE A 337 18.51 23.67 -9.42
CA PHE A 337 18.14 22.42 -10.10
C PHE A 337 19.10 21.31 -9.67
N PHE A 338 18.58 20.30 -9.01
CA PHE A 338 19.32 19.08 -8.68
C PHE A 338 18.92 17.96 -9.64
N ALA A 339 19.91 17.22 -10.14
CA ALA A 339 19.64 16.06 -11.00
C ALA A 339 18.81 15.01 -10.23
N PRO A 340 17.68 14.54 -10.76
CA PRO A 340 16.79 13.61 -10.06
C PRO A 340 17.51 12.40 -9.46
N LEU A 341 18.44 11.79 -10.18
CA LEU A 341 19.23 10.64 -9.72
C LEU A 341 20.14 10.93 -8.53
N ALA A 342 20.55 12.18 -8.33
CA ALA A 342 21.34 12.57 -7.15
C ALA A 342 20.50 12.62 -5.88
N ILE A 343 19.19 12.85 -5.99
CA ILE A 343 18.25 12.98 -4.87
C ILE A 343 17.44 11.70 -4.65
N ALA A 344 17.12 10.96 -5.73
CA ALA A 344 16.28 9.77 -5.66
C ALA A 344 16.80 8.74 -4.64
N GLY A 345 15.90 8.37 -3.70
CA GLY A 345 16.19 7.43 -2.62
C GLY A 345 17.04 7.97 -1.48
N ARG A 346 17.66 9.17 -1.58
CA ARG A 346 18.53 9.72 -0.53
C ARG A 346 17.74 10.15 0.71
N ALA A 347 16.61 10.80 0.54
CA ALA A 347 15.73 11.16 1.67
C ALA A 347 15.35 9.91 2.47
N ARG A 348 14.91 8.85 1.79
CA ARG A 348 14.52 7.57 2.40
C ARG A 348 15.66 6.87 3.14
N GLN A 349 16.88 7.02 2.65
CA GLN A 349 18.11 6.50 3.30
C GLN A 349 18.28 7.03 4.73
N TYR A 350 17.78 8.25 5.00
CA TYR A 350 17.78 8.90 6.32
C TYR A 350 16.44 8.85 7.04
N GLY A 351 15.47 8.09 6.53
CA GLY A 351 14.11 8.03 7.08
C GLY A 351 13.31 9.31 6.87
N LEU A 352 13.70 10.15 5.91
CA LEU A 352 13.07 11.43 5.60
C LEU A 352 12.14 11.32 4.38
N HIS A 353 11.10 12.13 4.42
CA HIS A 353 10.21 12.38 3.29
C HIS A 353 9.77 13.85 3.35
N THR A 354 10.17 14.64 2.36
CA THR A 354 9.88 16.07 2.32
C THR A 354 9.26 16.48 0.99
N ASP A 355 8.51 17.58 0.99
CA ASP A 355 7.95 18.15 -0.23
C ASP A 355 9.01 18.56 -1.26
N ALA A 356 10.19 18.98 -0.78
CA ALA A 356 11.33 19.29 -1.62
C ALA A 356 11.93 18.04 -2.27
N SER A 357 12.26 17.00 -1.48
CA SER A 357 12.81 15.75 -2.00
C SER A 357 11.84 15.04 -2.93
N HIS A 358 10.54 15.09 -2.62
CA HIS A 358 9.48 14.50 -3.46
C HIS A 358 9.43 15.10 -4.87
N ARG A 359 9.71 16.42 -5.00
CA ARG A 359 9.79 17.09 -6.30
C ARG A 359 11.12 16.85 -6.99
N PHE A 360 12.24 17.07 -6.30
CA PHE A 360 13.56 16.93 -6.91
C PHE A 360 13.87 15.50 -7.38
N GLU A 361 13.45 14.48 -6.64
CA GLU A 361 13.68 13.08 -7.04
C GLU A 361 12.89 12.66 -8.29
N ARG A 362 11.80 13.37 -8.62
CA ARG A 362 10.96 13.13 -9.81
C ARG A 362 11.32 14.04 -10.96
N GLY A 363 11.79 15.22 -10.66
CA GLY A 363 12.16 16.25 -11.62
C GLY A 363 11.48 17.60 -11.32
N VAL A 364 12.25 18.67 -11.47
CA VAL A 364 11.82 20.07 -11.41
C VAL A 364 12.23 20.73 -12.73
N ASP A 365 11.48 21.73 -13.17
CA ASP A 365 11.80 22.49 -14.38
C ASP A 365 13.16 23.19 -14.23
N PHE A 366 14.14 22.77 -15.02
CA PHE A 366 15.52 23.26 -14.93
C PHE A 366 15.68 24.72 -15.34
N GLU A 367 14.67 25.34 -15.98
CA GLU A 367 14.65 26.75 -16.32
C GLU A 367 13.94 27.63 -15.29
N LEU A 368 13.26 27.03 -14.31
CA LEU A 368 12.40 27.74 -13.36
C LEU A 368 13.17 28.47 -12.26
N ALA A 369 14.37 28.00 -11.91
CA ALA A 369 15.10 28.45 -10.71
C ALA A 369 15.27 29.97 -10.62
N ARG A 370 15.59 30.68 -11.72
CA ARG A 370 15.71 32.14 -11.73
C ARG A 370 14.38 32.85 -11.55
N LYS A 371 13.32 32.39 -12.22
CA LYS A 371 11.97 32.93 -12.10
C LYS A 371 11.42 32.82 -10.67
N ALA A 372 11.65 31.66 -10.05
CA ALA A 372 11.29 31.41 -8.65
C ALA A 372 12.06 32.34 -7.69
N MET A 373 13.37 32.55 -7.93
CA MET A 373 14.20 33.46 -7.16
C MET A 373 13.67 34.92 -7.23
N GLU A 374 13.30 35.41 -8.42
CA GLU A 374 12.71 36.74 -8.58
C GLU A 374 11.37 36.85 -7.84
N ARG A 375 10.49 35.86 -8.00
CA ARG A 375 9.17 35.82 -7.34
C ARG A 375 9.31 35.83 -5.80
N ALA A 376 10.19 34.96 -5.26
CA ALA A 376 10.46 34.88 -3.83
C ALA A 376 11.03 36.20 -3.29
N THR A 377 11.97 36.80 -4.03
CA THR A 377 12.54 38.09 -3.65
C THR A 377 11.48 39.19 -3.61
N ALA A 378 10.60 39.29 -4.62
CA ALA A 378 9.52 40.27 -4.64
C ALA A 378 8.60 40.13 -3.43
N LEU A 379 8.16 38.92 -3.10
CA LEU A 379 7.34 38.66 -1.92
C LEU A 379 8.08 38.97 -0.61
N LEU A 380 9.37 38.63 -0.54
CA LEU A 380 10.17 38.90 0.66
C LEU A 380 10.30 40.42 0.92
N LEU A 381 10.56 41.20 -0.13
CA LEU A 381 10.64 42.67 0.00
C LEU A 381 9.29 43.30 0.31
N GLU A 382 8.20 42.78 -0.25
CA GLU A 382 6.83 43.25 0.03
C GLU A 382 6.43 42.99 1.50
N ILE A 383 6.72 41.81 2.03
CA ILE A 383 6.26 41.38 3.36
C ILE A 383 7.23 41.77 4.47
N CYS A 384 8.53 41.54 4.25
CA CYS A 384 9.56 41.72 5.26
C CYS A 384 10.39 43.00 5.04
N GLY A 385 10.25 43.69 3.91
CA GLY A 385 11.16 44.78 3.51
C GLY A 385 12.57 44.24 3.22
N GLY A 386 13.50 45.14 3.20
CA GLY A 386 14.93 44.82 2.99
C GLY A 386 15.48 45.34 1.68
N GLU A 387 16.71 44.93 1.37
CA GLU A 387 17.48 45.38 0.20
C GLU A 387 18.11 44.15 -0.48
N ALA A 388 17.80 43.94 -1.74
CA ALA A 388 18.25 42.75 -2.50
C ALA A 388 19.59 43.01 -3.19
N GLY A 389 20.52 42.07 -3.06
CA GLY A 389 21.73 41.97 -3.87
C GLY A 389 21.48 41.40 -5.28
N GLU A 390 22.55 41.22 -6.03
CA GLU A 390 22.48 40.55 -7.34
C GLU A 390 22.20 39.05 -7.16
N ILE A 391 21.51 38.45 -8.13
CA ILE A 391 21.42 36.98 -8.21
C ILE A 391 22.78 36.47 -8.67
N CYS A 392 23.39 35.64 -7.83
CA CYS A 392 24.60 34.90 -8.17
C CYS A 392 24.24 33.51 -8.69
N GLU A 393 24.72 33.14 -9.84
CA GLU A 393 24.41 31.87 -10.49
C GLU A 393 25.70 31.13 -10.86
N ALA A 394 25.74 29.85 -10.53
CA ALA A 394 26.72 28.90 -11.05
C ALA A 394 25.98 27.81 -11.82
N SER A 395 26.36 27.62 -13.07
CA SER A 395 25.72 26.63 -13.94
C SER A 395 26.73 25.85 -14.76
N SER A 396 26.36 24.63 -15.12
CA SER A 396 27.13 23.75 -16.00
C SER A 396 26.28 23.37 -17.21
N GLU A 397 26.46 24.04 -18.31
CA GLU A 397 25.76 23.80 -19.57
C GLU A 397 25.91 22.35 -20.07
N THR A 398 27.01 21.68 -19.70
CA THR A 398 27.28 20.29 -20.08
C THR A 398 26.37 19.29 -19.39
N HIS A 399 25.92 19.61 -18.15
CA HIS A 399 25.13 18.73 -17.32
C HIS A 399 23.66 19.16 -17.20
N LEU A 400 23.30 20.37 -17.65
CA LEU A 400 21.91 20.77 -17.74
C LEU A 400 21.15 19.84 -18.68
N PRO A 401 19.93 19.42 -18.31
CA PRO A 401 19.05 18.67 -19.20
C PRO A 401 18.78 19.45 -20.49
N LYS A 402 18.57 18.72 -21.57
CA LYS A 402 18.13 19.28 -22.86
C LYS A 402 16.71 18.81 -23.12
N VAL A 403 15.88 19.69 -23.64
CA VAL A 403 14.56 19.30 -24.11
C VAL A 403 14.67 18.27 -25.23
N ASN A 404 13.89 17.22 -25.14
CA ASN A 404 13.89 16.13 -26.12
C ASN A 404 13.05 16.52 -27.33
N THR A 405 13.49 16.07 -28.52
CA THR A 405 12.69 16.11 -29.75
C THR A 405 12.34 14.69 -30.14
N VAL A 406 11.05 14.38 -30.13
CA VAL A 406 10.51 13.02 -30.34
C VAL A 406 9.69 13.02 -31.61
N GLN A 407 9.79 11.94 -32.39
CA GLN A 407 9.00 11.74 -33.62
C GLN A 407 7.84 10.77 -33.31
N LEU A 408 6.61 11.19 -33.65
CA LEU A 408 5.42 10.37 -33.62
C LEU A 408 4.94 10.04 -35.02
N ARG A 409 4.93 8.76 -35.37
CA ARG A 409 4.42 8.27 -36.67
C ARG A 409 2.90 8.14 -36.62
N ARG A 410 2.21 8.61 -37.62
CA ARG A 410 0.75 8.45 -37.80
C ARG A 410 0.33 6.98 -37.62
N SER A 411 1.01 6.08 -38.34
CA SER A 411 0.69 4.65 -38.29
C SER A 411 0.81 4.02 -36.92
N LYS A 412 1.76 4.49 -36.08
CA LYS A 412 1.96 4.00 -34.73
C LYS A 412 0.84 4.51 -33.80
N LEU A 413 0.47 5.80 -33.91
CA LEU A 413 -0.62 6.40 -33.15
C LEU A 413 -1.94 5.64 -33.40
N ASP A 414 -2.31 5.50 -34.69
CA ASP A 414 -3.55 4.84 -35.09
C ASP A 414 -3.57 3.35 -34.67
N ALA A 415 -2.42 2.65 -34.81
CA ALA A 415 -2.32 1.24 -34.43
C ALA A 415 -2.43 1.02 -32.91
N LEU A 416 -1.81 1.89 -32.09
CA LEU A 416 -1.81 1.73 -30.64
C LEU A 416 -3.17 2.10 -30.03
N LEU A 417 -3.80 3.18 -30.52
CA LEU A 417 -5.12 3.59 -30.05
C LEU A 417 -6.26 2.76 -30.67
N GLY A 418 -6.00 2.05 -31.79
CA GLY A 418 -7.05 1.35 -32.53
C GLY A 418 -8.11 2.31 -33.12
N HIS A 419 -7.80 3.58 -33.22
CA HIS A 419 -8.69 4.65 -33.64
C HIS A 419 -7.93 5.74 -34.36
N HIS A 420 -8.52 6.28 -35.43
CA HIS A 420 -7.94 7.38 -36.16
C HIS A 420 -8.41 8.71 -35.57
N ILE A 421 -7.47 9.56 -35.18
CA ILE A 421 -7.72 10.95 -34.75
C ILE A 421 -7.18 11.88 -35.81
N GLU A 422 -7.99 12.86 -36.25
CA GLU A 422 -7.62 13.81 -37.31
C GLU A 422 -6.31 14.54 -36.99
N THR A 423 -5.50 14.80 -38.03
CA THR A 423 -4.17 15.42 -37.89
C THR A 423 -4.21 16.77 -37.18
N GLU A 424 -5.23 17.57 -37.49
CA GLU A 424 -5.45 18.89 -36.90
C GLU A 424 -5.72 18.81 -35.42
N ILE A 425 -6.47 17.80 -34.95
CA ILE A 425 -6.78 17.59 -33.56
C ILE A 425 -5.51 17.19 -32.80
N VAL A 426 -4.73 16.25 -33.31
CA VAL A 426 -3.47 15.82 -32.72
C VAL A 426 -2.49 16.99 -32.59
N THR A 427 -2.34 17.76 -33.64
CA THR A 427 -1.46 18.94 -33.69
C THR A 427 -1.93 20.01 -32.69
N GLU A 428 -3.24 20.28 -32.63
CA GLU A 428 -3.84 21.19 -31.64
C GLU A 428 -3.56 20.76 -30.20
N ILE A 429 -3.65 19.46 -29.92
CA ILE A 429 -3.36 18.92 -28.59
C ILE A 429 -1.93 19.26 -28.18
N PHE A 430 -0.94 18.99 -29.02
CA PHE A 430 0.46 19.31 -28.71
C PHE A 430 0.69 20.80 -28.51
N HIS A 431 0.09 21.67 -29.34
CA HIS A 431 0.18 23.12 -29.14
C HIS A 431 -0.43 23.58 -27.80
N ARG A 432 -1.59 23.02 -27.41
CA ARG A 432 -2.20 23.35 -26.12
C ARG A 432 -1.38 22.89 -24.93
N LEU A 433 -0.67 21.77 -25.07
CA LEU A 433 0.29 21.28 -24.06
C LEU A 433 1.56 22.15 -23.96
N GLY A 434 1.72 23.16 -24.83
CA GLY A 434 2.90 24.01 -24.86
C GLY A 434 4.11 23.35 -25.51
N LEU A 435 3.90 22.32 -26.32
CA LEU A 435 4.95 21.61 -27.04
C LEU A 435 5.13 22.23 -28.44
N ASP A 436 6.38 22.28 -28.90
CA ASP A 436 6.68 22.78 -30.25
C ASP A 436 6.51 21.63 -31.27
N VAL A 437 5.64 21.80 -32.24
CA VAL A 437 5.26 20.70 -33.15
C VAL A 437 5.28 21.10 -34.61
N THR A 438 5.83 20.20 -35.43
CA THR A 438 5.72 20.26 -36.91
C THR A 438 5.22 18.92 -37.43
N TYR A 439 4.40 18.97 -38.50
CA TYR A 439 3.88 17.76 -39.13
C TYR A 439 4.29 17.71 -40.62
N ALA A 440 4.96 16.63 -41.01
CA ALA A 440 5.33 16.37 -42.38
C ALA A 440 5.49 14.85 -42.62
N ASN A 441 5.13 14.38 -43.84
CA ASN A 441 5.31 12.98 -44.24
C ASN A 441 4.74 11.96 -43.28
N ASP A 442 3.54 12.20 -42.71
CA ASP A 442 2.86 11.36 -41.73
C ASP A 442 3.63 11.19 -40.41
N ILE A 443 4.46 12.17 -40.05
CA ILE A 443 5.23 12.21 -38.80
C ILE A 443 5.04 13.58 -38.14
N TRP A 444 4.70 13.61 -36.87
CA TRP A 444 4.85 14.76 -35.98
C TRP A 444 6.24 14.75 -35.36
N THR A 445 6.96 15.85 -35.53
CA THR A 445 8.21 16.12 -34.82
C THR A 445 7.87 17.08 -33.67
N VAL A 446 7.96 16.60 -32.43
CA VAL A 446 7.52 17.32 -31.24
C VAL A 446 8.72 17.58 -30.32
N THR A 447 8.96 18.83 -29.97
CA THR A 447 9.98 19.22 -29.01
C THR A 447 9.29 19.48 -27.66
N SER A 448 9.75 18.80 -26.61
CA SER A 448 9.17 18.91 -25.27
C SER A 448 9.45 20.28 -24.63
N ALA A 449 8.73 20.61 -23.56
CA ALA A 449 8.99 21.79 -22.75
C ALA A 449 9.94 21.43 -21.58
N SER A 450 10.61 22.43 -20.99
CA SER A 450 11.56 22.24 -19.88
C SER A 450 10.94 21.59 -18.63
N TRP A 451 9.62 21.72 -18.44
CA TRP A 451 8.87 21.10 -17.35
C TRP A 451 8.33 19.68 -17.66
N ARG A 452 8.47 19.21 -18.92
CA ARG A 452 8.03 17.89 -19.39
C ARG A 452 9.25 17.00 -19.65
N PHE A 453 9.89 16.60 -18.56
CA PHE A 453 11.08 15.71 -18.57
C PHE A 453 10.71 14.23 -18.75
N ASP A 454 9.43 13.89 -18.77
CA ASP A 454 8.86 12.57 -18.99
C ASP A 454 8.73 12.20 -20.49
N ILE A 455 8.72 13.18 -21.39
CA ILE A 455 8.53 12.94 -22.83
C ILE A 455 9.88 12.61 -23.48
N GLU A 456 10.13 11.31 -23.69
CA GLU A 456 11.39 10.79 -24.25
C GLU A 456 11.19 9.91 -25.48
N ILE A 457 10.08 9.21 -25.58
CA ILE A 457 9.78 8.24 -26.63
C ILE A 457 8.45 8.49 -27.31
N GLU A 458 8.21 7.80 -28.41
CA GLU A 458 7.00 7.93 -29.25
C GLU A 458 5.71 7.63 -28.47
N GLU A 459 5.77 6.66 -27.56
CA GLU A 459 4.66 6.23 -26.71
C GLU A 459 4.22 7.31 -25.72
N ASP A 460 5.14 8.14 -25.24
CA ASP A 460 4.81 9.26 -24.34
C ASP A 460 3.94 10.29 -25.07
N LEU A 461 4.23 10.55 -26.35
CA LEU A 461 3.39 11.42 -27.19
C LEU A 461 2.01 10.82 -27.46
N ILE A 462 1.92 9.49 -27.62
CA ILE A 462 0.64 8.79 -27.79
C ILE A 462 -0.19 8.89 -26.49
N GLU A 463 0.43 8.76 -25.32
CA GLU A 463 -0.22 8.97 -24.03
C GLU A 463 -0.81 10.39 -23.94
N GLU A 464 -0.03 11.40 -24.29
CA GLU A 464 -0.49 12.79 -24.29
C GLU A 464 -1.71 13.01 -25.20
N VAL A 465 -1.69 12.45 -26.40
CA VAL A 465 -2.84 12.51 -27.31
C VAL A 465 -4.06 11.80 -26.72
N ALA A 466 -3.88 10.59 -26.20
CA ALA A 466 -4.97 9.77 -25.68
C ALA A 466 -5.66 10.41 -24.46
N ARG A 467 -4.89 10.93 -23.49
CA ARG A 467 -5.43 11.53 -22.29
C ARG A 467 -6.15 12.86 -22.55
N ILE A 468 -5.65 13.69 -23.50
CA ILE A 468 -6.30 14.98 -23.84
C ILE A 468 -7.50 14.77 -24.77
N TYR A 469 -7.42 13.83 -25.72
CA TYR A 469 -8.55 13.43 -26.54
C TYR A 469 -9.68 12.83 -25.68
N GLY A 470 -9.29 12.15 -24.60
CA GLY A 470 -10.14 11.50 -23.62
C GLY A 470 -10.30 10.01 -23.89
N TYR A 471 -9.86 9.18 -22.96
CA TYR A 471 -9.94 7.71 -23.07
C TYR A 471 -11.36 7.20 -23.34
N ASN A 472 -12.37 7.85 -22.78
CA ASN A 472 -13.78 7.49 -22.99
C ASN A 472 -14.29 7.81 -24.42
N SER A 473 -13.56 8.65 -25.18
CA SER A 473 -13.88 8.99 -26.58
C SER A 473 -13.25 8.01 -27.56
N ILE A 474 -12.31 7.16 -27.11
CA ILE A 474 -11.68 6.13 -27.93
C ILE A 474 -12.59 4.90 -27.95
N PRO A 475 -13.03 4.42 -29.14
CA PRO A 475 -13.94 3.28 -29.22
C PRO A 475 -13.27 1.97 -28.77
N ASN A 476 -14.05 1.13 -28.09
CA ASN A 476 -13.60 -0.22 -27.74
C ASN A 476 -13.74 -1.16 -28.94
N ASN A 477 -12.64 -1.45 -29.61
CA ASN A 477 -12.60 -2.36 -30.73
C ASN A 477 -12.19 -3.77 -30.27
N ALA A 478 -12.93 -4.79 -30.70
CA ALA A 478 -12.53 -6.17 -30.46
C ALA A 478 -11.25 -6.49 -31.27
N PRO A 479 -10.18 -7.00 -30.63
CA PRO A 479 -8.97 -7.36 -31.36
C PRO A 479 -9.21 -8.55 -32.28
N LEU A 480 -8.63 -8.51 -33.46
CA LEU A 480 -8.55 -9.66 -34.35
C LEU A 480 -7.24 -10.41 -34.05
N ALA A 481 -7.36 -11.66 -33.63
CA ALA A 481 -6.21 -12.50 -33.30
C ALA A 481 -6.38 -13.91 -33.85
N HIS A 482 -5.26 -14.52 -34.25
CA HIS A 482 -5.22 -15.93 -34.52
C HIS A 482 -5.22 -16.71 -33.20
N LEU A 483 -6.33 -17.34 -32.89
CA LEU A 483 -6.43 -18.19 -31.70
C LEU A 483 -5.80 -19.55 -32.01
N ARG A 484 -4.80 -19.95 -31.24
CA ARG A 484 -4.30 -21.30 -31.16
C ARG A 484 -4.83 -21.92 -29.88
N MET A 485 -5.72 -22.90 -30.01
CA MET A 485 -6.12 -23.68 -28.85
C MET A 485 -4.92 -24.49 -28.37
N ARG A 486 -4.61 -24.38 -27.09
CA ARG A 486 -3.63 -25.25 -26.44
C ARG A 486 -4.27 -26.62 -26.27
N GLU A 487 -3.53 -27.68 -26.62
CA GLU A 487 -3.94 -29.02 -26.27
C GLU A 487 -3.90 -29.17 -24.76
N HIS A 488 -5.04 -29.45 -24.15
CA HIS A 488 -5.10 -29.91 -22.76
C HIS A 488 -4.85 -31.38 -22.74
N LYS A 489 -3.83 -31.82 -21.99
CA LYS A 489 -3.60 -33.24 -21.80
C LYS A 489 -4.75 -33.80 -20.99
N GLU A 490 -5.32 -34.93 -21.43
CA GLU A 490 -6.39 -35.60 -20.70
C GLU A 490 -5.96 -36.03 -19.29
N SER A 491 -4.64 -36.23 -19.09
CA SER A 491 -4.04 -36.56 -17.79
C SER A 491 -3.89 -35.34 -16.84
N ASP A 492 -4.12 -34.11 -17.30
CA ASP A 492 -4.02 -32.95 -16.43
C ASP A 492 -5.18 -32.94 -15.42
N LEU A 493 -4.84 -32.86 -14.15
CA LEU A 493 -5.81 -32.75 -13.07
C LEU A 493 -5.97 -31.27 -12.66
N ASP A 494 -7.16 -30.74 -12.88
CA ASP A 494 -7.47 -29.36 -12.47
C ASP A 494 -7.52 -29.28 -10.93
N LEU A 495 -6.82 -28.33 -10.37
CA LEU A 495 -6.82 -28.01 -8.94
C LEU A 495 -8.24 -27.74 -8.42
N ALA A 496 -9.10 -27.11 -9.23
CA ALA A 496 -10.50 -26.88 -8.90
C ALA A 496 -11.26 -28.19 -8.60
N ARG A 497 -10.93 -29.29 -9.28
CA ARG A 497 -11.56 -30.60 -9.02
C ARG A 497 -11.21 -31.10 -7.62
N ILE A 498 -9.96 -30.92 -7.19
CA ILE A 498 -9.52 -31.31 -5.84
C ILE A 498 -10.17 -30.43 -4.77
N LYS A 499 -10.20 -29.12 -5.00
CA LYS A 499 -10.89 -28.18 -4.10
C LYS A 499 -12.37 -28.55 -3.94
N THR A 500 -13.05 -28.86 -5.04
CA THR A 500 -14.45 -29.31 -5.03
C THR A 500 -14.62 -30.58 -4.21
N ALA A 501 -13.73 -31.56 -4.35
CA ALA A 501 -13.80 -32.80 -3.58
C ALA A 501 -13.68 -32.54 -2.05
N LEU A 502 -12.83 -31.63 -1.65
CA LEU A 502 -12.71 -31.23 -0.25
C LEU A 502 -13.94 -30.45 0.23
N VAL A 503 -14.49 -29.55 -0.59
CA VAL A 503 -15.74 -28.85 -0.27
C VAL A 503 -16.90 -29.83 -0.11
N ASP A 504 -17.01 -30.84 -0.98
CA ASP A 504 -18.00 -31.92 -0.88
C ASP A 504 -17.82 -32.77 0.40
N ALA A 505 -16.58 -32.84 0.94
CA ALA A 505 -16.26 -33.45 2.23
C ALA A 505 -16.42 -32.49 3.41
N ASP A 506 -17.14 -31.35 3.21
CA ASP A 506 -17.50 -30.35 4.21
C ASP A 506 -16.32 -29.49 4.72
N TYR A 507 -15.28 -29.32 3.89
CA TYR A 507 -14.19 -28.39 4.16
C TYR A 507 -14.49 -27.01 3.60
N GLN A 508 -13.90 -25.99 4.24
CA GLN A 508 -13.88 -24.61 3.75
C GLN A 508 -12.45 -24.26 3.34
N GLU A 509 -12.29 -23.58 2.20
CA GLU A 509 -11.00 -23.07 1.79
C GLU A 509 -10.59 -21.90 2.66
N ALA A 510 -9.37 -21.95 3.17
CA ALA A 510 -8.72 -20.85 3.87
C ALA A 510 -7.58 -20.28 3.02
N ILE A 511 -7.36 -18.98 3.12
CA ILE A 511 -6.21 -18.31 2.54
C ILE A 511 -5.52 -17.59 3.68
N THR A 512 -4.33 -18.10 4.06
CA THR A 512 -3.58 -17.55 5.18
C THR A 512 -2.33 -16.80 4.72
N TYR A 513 -1.77 -15.98 5.60
CA TYR A 513 -0.57 -15.20 5.27
C TYR A 513 0.66 -16.09 5.03
N SER A 514 1.47 -15.71 4.06
CA SER A 514 2.78 -16.33 3.82
C SER A 514 3.83 -15.94 4.85
N PHE A 515 3.58 -14.90 5.62
CA PHE A 515 4.42 -14.44 6.73
C PHE A 515 3.79 -14.85 8.05
N VAL A 516 4.59 -15.48 8.91
CA VAL A 516 4.14 -16.14 10.13
C VAL A 516 5.03 -15.75 11.32
N ASP A 517 4.53 -16.01 12.53
CA ASP A 517 5.29 -15.83 13.75
C ASP A 517 6.43 -16.86 13.82
N PRO A 518 7.71 -16.41 13.88
CA PRO A 518 8.86 -17.30 13.99
C PRO A 518 8.82 -18.21 15.21
N LYS A 519 8.18 -17.78 16.30
CA LYS A 519 8.02 -18.61 17.52
C LYS A 519 7.09 -19.79 17.28
N ILE A 520 5.95 -19.55 16.62
CA ILE A 520 5.01 -20.62 16.26
C ILE A 520 5.66 -21.56 15.25
N GLN A 521 6.35 -21.02 14.24
CA GLN A 521 7.03 -21.83 13.27
C GLN A 521 8.14 -22.70 13.88
N SER A 522 8.97 -22.16 14.77
CA SER A 522 9.99 -22.93 15.49
C SER A 522 9.39 -23.98 16.43
N LEU A 523 8.20 -23.72 16.96
CA LEU A 523 7.46 -24.70 17.77
C LEU A 523 7.01 -25.92 16.92
N LEU A 524 6.55 -25.65 15.69
CA LEU A 524 6.05 -26.67 14.77
C LEU A 524 7.17 -27.37 13.99
N HIS A 525 8.22 -26.64 13.65
CA HIS A 525 9.35 -27.09 12.83
C HIS A 525 10.69 -26.70 13.44
N PRO A 526 11.08 -27.26 14.61
CA PRO A 526 12.24 -26.82 15.39
C PRO A 526 13.59 -27.03 14.65
N HIS A 527 13.64 -27.95 13.70
CA HIS A 527 14.85 -28.28 12.94
C HIS A 527 14.89 -27.66 11.54
N GLN A 528 13.91 -26.82 11.21
CA GLN A 528 13.82 -26.18 9.90
C GLN A 528 14.06 -24.67 10.04
N GLU A 529 15.14 -24.19 9.42
CA GLU A 529 15.38 -22.76 9.33
C GLU A 529 14.27 -22.08 8.51
N ALA A 530 13.98 -20.82 8.86
CA ALA A 530 13.03 -19.99 8.16
C ALA A 530 13.73 -18.77 7.55
N LEU A 531 13.24 -18.31 6.41
CA LEU A 531 13.66 -17.03 5.85
C LEU A 531 13.04 -15.90 6.68
N VAL A 532 13.87 -15.07 7.30
CA VAL A 532 13.44 -13.94 8.11
C VAL A 532 13.43 -12.67 7.27
N LEU A 533 12.36 -11.88 7.36
CA LEU A 533 12.24 -10.63 6.64
C LEU A 533 13.07 -9.53 7.33
N PRO A 534 13.81 -8.70 6.56
CA PRO A 534 14.59 -7.60 7.15
C PRO A 534 13.70 -6.45 7.65
N ASN A 535 12.50 -6.28 7.10
CA ASN A 535 11.55 -5.20 7.42
C ASN A 535 10.11 -5.72 7.48
N PRO A 536 9.78 -6.59 8.47
CA PRO A 536 8.43 -7.16 8.57
C PRO A 536 7.39 -6.11 8.97
N ILE A 537 6.12 -6.38 8.61
CA ILE A 537 4.97 -5.54 9.02
C ILE A 537 4.81 -5.56 10.55
N SER A 538 5.01 -6.74 11.17
CA SER A 538 5.05 -6.92 12.62
C SER A 538 6.02 -8.05 12.99
N VAL A 539 6.40 -8.14 14.26
CA VAL A 539 7.27 -9.21 14.78
C VAL A 539 6.63 -10.59 14.59
N GLU A 540 5.31 -10.68 14.71
CA GLU A 540 4.52 -11.91 14.52
C GLU A 540 4.36 -12.31 13.04
N MET A 541 4.83 -11.48 12.11
CA MET A 541 4.79 -11.73 10.67
C MET A 541 6.19 -11.59 10.04
N SER A 542 7.23 -12.00 10.78
CA SER A 542 8.62 -11.75 10.38
C SER A 542 9.32 -12.92 9.71
N ALA A 543 8.70 -14.11 9.62
CA ALA A 543 9.29 -15.26 8.96
C ALA A 543 8.40 -15.78 7.81
N MET A 544 9.01 -16.25 6.73
CA MET A 544 8.27 -16.92 5.66
C MET A 544 7.89 -18.32 6.10
N ARG A 545 6.65 -18.73 5.80
CA ARG A 545 6.11 -20.03 6.19
C ARG A 545 6.84 -21.20 5.48
N VAL A 546 7.27 -22.19 6.25
CA VAL A 546 7.83 -23.44 5.74
C VAL A 546 6.77 -24.54 5.57
N SER A 547 5.54 -24.28 6.02
CA SER A 547 4.37 -25.13 5.95
C SER A 547 3.10 -24.29 6.05
N LEU A 548 1.99 -24.74 5.46
CA LEU A 548 0.66 -24.10 5.65
C LEU A 548 0.08 -24.37 7.05
N MET A 549 0.64 -25.33 7.78
CA MET A 549 0.13 -25.79 9.07
C MET A 549 0.02 -24.65 10.09
N SER A 550 0.98 -23.72 10.14
CA SER A 550 0.94 -22.59 11.09
C SER A 550 -0.27 -21.68 10.86
N GLY A 551 -0.57 -21.37 9.62
CA GLY A 551 -1.74 -20.58 9.23
C GLY A 551 -3.06 -21.27 9.52
N LEU A 552 -3.16 -22.54 9.13
CA LEU A 552 -4.36 -23.36 9.35
C LEU A 552 -4.65 -23.57 10.84
N LEU A 553 -3.64 -23.85 11.68
CA LEU A 553 -3.81 -23.99 13.14
C LEU A 553 -4.22 -22.65 13.78
N GLY A 554 -3.67 -21.53 13.30
CA GLY A 554 -4.12 -20.19 13.72
C GLY A 554 -5.60 -19.95 13.37
N ALA A 555 -6.04 -20.36 12.18
CA ALA A 555 -7.43 -20.27 11.77
C ALA A 555 -8.35 -21.18 12.62
N VAL A 556 -7.90 -22.39 12.96
CA VAL A 556 -8.63 -23.27 13.91
C VAL A 556 -8.81 -22.58 15.26
N LEU A 557 -7.73 -22.06 15.85
CA LEU A 557 -7.79 -21.35 17.13
C LEU A 557 -8.73 -20.14 17.08
N TYR A 558 -8.64 -19.35 16.00
CA TYR A 558 -9.53 -18.20 15.78
C TYR A 558 -11.01 -18.60 15.80
N ASN A 559 -11.37 -19.71 15.14
CA ASN A 559 -12.73 -20.23 15.09
C ASN A 559 -13.16 -20.82 16.44
N GLN A 560 -12.31 -21.60 17.10
CA GLN A 560 -12.59 -22.16 18.44
C GLN A 560 -12.85 -21.06 19.47
N ASN A 561 -12.10 -19.97 19.44
CA ASN A 561 -12.30 -18.80 20.30
C ASN A 561 -13.65 -18.09 20.03
N ARG A 562 -14.28 -18.39 18.88
CA ARG A 562 -15.63 -17.91 18.50
C ARG A 562 -16.69 -19.00 18.61
N GLN A 563 -16.43 -20.01 19.45
CA GLN A 563 -17.37 -21.10 19.75
C GLN A 563 -17.71 -22.02 18.58
N GLN A 564 -16.87 -22.00 17.53
CA GLN A 564 -16.96 -22.98 16.44
C GLN A 564 -16.18 -24.24 16.86
N SER A 565 -16.87 -25.25 17.38
CA SER A 565 -16.24 -26.46 17.90
C SER A 565 -15.85 -27.45 16.81
N ARG A 566 -16.53 -27.43 15.65
CA ARG A 566 -16.25 -28.27 14.49
C ARG A 566 -15.64 -27.43 13.39
N VAL A 567 -14.39 -27.69 13.05
CA VAL A 567 -13.65 -26.94 12.03
C VAL A 567 -13.00 -27.91 11.04
N ARG A 568 -13.25 -27.71 9.76
CA ARG A 568 -12.63 -28.40 8.63
C ARG A 568 -12.16 -27.37 7.63
N LEU A 569 -10.85 -27.16 7.54
CA LEU A 569 -10.25 -26.17 6.66
C LEU A 569 -9.21 -26.83 5.75
N PHE A 570 -9.10 -26.32 4.53
CA PHE A 570 -7.98 -26.63 3.65
C PHE A 570 -7.41 -25.37 3.02
N GLU A 571 -6.17 -25.45 2.62
CA GLU A 571 -5.48 -24.38 1.89
C GLU A 571 -4.58 -24.97 0.82
N THR A 572 -4.50 -24.28 -0.33
CA THR A 572 -3.50 -24.54 -1.35
C THR A 572 -2.62 -23.31 -1.49
N GLY A 573 -1.31 -23.47 -1.42
CA GLY A 573 -0.42 -22.33 -1.45
C GLY A 573 1.07 -22.71 -1.48
N LEU A 574 1.91 -21.70 -1.61
CA LEU A 574 3.35 -21.86 -1.56
C LEU A 574 3.84 -21.96 -0.11
N ARG A 575 4.81 -22.84 0.12
CA ARG A 575 5.71 -22.83 1.27
C ARG A 575 7.13 -22.51 0.81
N PHE A 576 7.95 -21.99 1.70
CA PHE A 576 9.26 -21.45 1.39
C PHE A 576 10.33 -22.16 2.21
N VAL A 577 11.06 -23.06 1.57
CA VAL A 577 12.07 -23.89 2.23
C VAL A 577 13.46 -23.36 1.87
N PRO A 578 14.27 -22.90 2.84
CA PRO A 578 15.67 -22.49 2.57
C PRO A 578 16.43 -23.62 1.91
N ASP A 579 17.09 -23.33 0.78
CA ASP A 579 17.90 -24.27 0.02
C ASP A 579 19.02 -23.51 -0.71
N ALA A 580 20.24 -23.71 -0.30
CA ALA A 580 21.41 -23.02 -0.86
C ALA A 580 21.64 -23.28 -2.36
N ASN A 581 21.06 -24.36 -2.92
CA ASN A 581 21.17 -24.71 -4.33
C ASN A 581 20.01 -24.17 -5.18
N ALA A 582 18.98 -23.62 -4.54
CA ALA A 582 17.84 -23.04 -5.25
C ALA A 582 18.12 -21.59 -5.68
N GLU A 583 17.41 -21.13 -6.71
CA GLU A 583 17.43 -19.73 -7.12
C GLU A 583 16.99 -18.85 -5.93
N PHE A 584 17.71 -17.77 -5.67
CA PHE A 584 17.53 -16.90 -4.51
C PHE A 584 17.67 -17.56 -3.12
N GLY A 585 18.27 -18.78 -3.04
CA GLY A 585 18.48 -19.47 -1.78
C GLY A 585 17.21 -20.04 -1.12
N VAL A 586 16.10 -20.13 -1.86
CA VAL A 586 14.81 -20.61 -1.36
C VAL A 586 14.09 -21.47 -2.39
N ARG A 587 13.62 -22.66 -1.97
CA ARG A 587 12.74 -23.50 -2.77
C ARG A 587 11.28 -23.15 -2.47
N GLN A 588 10.54 -22.78 -3.51
CA GLN A 588 9.13 -22.50 -3.43
C GLN A 588 8.35 -23.76 -3.87
N GLU A 589 7.59 -24.31 -2.95
CA GLU A 589 6.85 -25.54 -3.18
C GLU A 589 5.35 -25.30 -3.02
N PHE A 590 4.56 -25.63 -4.03
CA PHE A 590 3.12 -25.55 -3.96
C PHE A 590 2.57 -26.81 -3.28
N VAL A 591 1.81 -26.62 -2.20
CA VAL A 591 1.29 -27.69 -1.37
C VAL A 591 -0.22 -27.58 -1.16
N LEU A 592 -0.85 -28.73 -0.89
CA LEU A 592 -2.20 -28.85 -0.39
C LEU A 592 -2.11 -29.28 1.09
N SER A 593 -2.78 -28.57 1.97
CA SER A 593 -2.88 -28.92 3.38
C SER A 593 -4.32 -28.81 3.86
N ALA A 594 -4.69 -29.66 4.83
CA ALA A 594 -5.99 -29.58 5.46
C ALA A 594 -5.92 -29.93 6.94
N VAL A 595 -6.87 -29.40 7.71
CA VAL A 595 -6.98 -29.58 9.15
C VAL A 595 -8.42 -29.88 9.54
N ILE A 596 -8.59 -30.83 10.47
CA ILE A 596 -9.89 -31.15 11.07
C ILE A 596 -9.82 -31.20 12.59
N THR A 597 -10.88 -30.73 13.24
CA THR A 597 -11.08 -30.83 14.68
C THR A 597 -12.57 -30.87 15.02
N GLY A 598 -12.89 -31.35 16.22
CA GLY A 598 -14.27 -31.41 16.72
C GLY A 598 -14.95 -32.74 16.38
N THR A 599 -16.16 -32.69 15.85
CA THR A 599 -16.95 -33.91 15.53
C THR A 599 -16.83 -34.31 14.09
N ALA A 600 -16.85 -35.63 13.81
CA ALA A 600 -16.78 -36.19 12.47
C ALA A 600 -17.97 -35.75 11.60
N LYS A 601 -19.16 -35.67 12.17
CA LYS A 601 -20.38 -35.16 11.53
C LYS A 601 -20.96 -34.01 12.28
N SER A 602 -21.73 -33.18 11.59
CA SER A 602 -22.56 -32.14 12.24
C SER A 602 -23.54 -32.79 13.22
N GLU A 603 -23.88 -32.10 14.29
CA GLU A 603 -24.85 -32.55 15.27
C GLU A 603 -26.22 -32.82 14.61
N HIS A 604 -26.75 -34.02 14.81
CA HIS A 604 -28.07 -34.39 14.28
C HIS A 604 -28.76 -35.43 15.20
N TRP A 605 -30.05 -35.50 15.12
CA TRP A 605 -30.89 -36.31 16.00
C TRP A 605 -30.72 -37.87 15.86
N ALA A 606 -30.27 -38.36 14.69
CA ALA A 606 -30.21 -39.75 14.35
C ALA A 606 -28.83 -40.41 14.63
N GLY A 607 -27.88 -39.68 15.20
CA GLY A 607 -26.51 -40.18 15.47
C GLY A 607 -25.89 -39.63 16.70
N LYS A 608 -24.90 -40.35 17.27
CA LYS A 608 -24.07 -39.84 18.35
C LYS A 608 -22.99 -38.91 17.76
N ALA A 609 -22.66 -37.84 18.52
CA ALA A 609 -21.50 -37.01 18.20
C ALA A 609 -20.20 -37.80 18.48
N GLU A 610 -19.53 -38.21 17.43
CA GLU A 610 -18.20 -38.87 17.51
C GLU A 610 -17.12 -37.85 17.18
N SER A 611 -16.04 -37.81 17.96
CA SER A 611 -14.89 -36.96 17.68
C SER A 611 -14.15 -37.46 16.46
N VAL A 612 -13.60 -36.51 15.66
CA VAL A 612 -12.72 -36.86 14.54
C VAL A 612 -11.51 -37.69 15.00
N ASP A 613 -11.04 -38.58 14.16
CA ASP A 613 -9.83 -39.32 14.36
C ASP A 613 -8.86 -39.24 13.16
N PHE A 614 -7.76 -40.00 13.25
CA PHE A 614 -6.76 -40.08 12.20
C PHE A 614 -7.34 -40.64 10.87
N PHE A 615 -8.26 -41.58 10.96
CA PHE A 615 -8.81 -42.26 9.80
C PHE A 615 -9.87 -41.39 9.08
N ASP A 616 -10.55 -40.48 9.77
CA ASP A 616 -11.43 -39.53 9.12
C ASP A 616 -10.62 -38.64 8.16
N LEU A 617 -9.51 -38.03 8.63
CA LEU A 617 -8.64 -37.20 7.79
C LEU A 617 -7.96 -38.03 6.68
N LYS A 618 -7.52 -39.25 7.01
CA LYS A 618 -6.91 -40.14 6.03
C LYS A 618 -7.90 -40.53 4.93
N GLY A 619 -9.15 -40.82 5.26
CA GLY A 619 -10.20 -41.14 4.30
C GLY A 619 -10.51 -39.98 3.35
N ASP A 620 -10.57 -38.74 3.88
CA ASP A 620 -10.75 -37.54 3.09
C ASP A 620 -9.55 -37.33 2.12
N LEU A 621 -8.32 -37.53 2.60
CA LEU A 621 -7.12 -37.49 1.75
C LEU A 621 -7.12 -38.62 0.70
N GLU A 622 -7.49 -39.87 1.05
CA GLU A 622 -7.61 -40.95 0.10
C GLU A 622 -8.66 -40.68 -0.98
N SER A 623 -9.76 -39.99 -0.63
CA SER A 623 -10.75 -39.52 -1.61
C SER A 623 -10.16 -38.54 -2.61
N VAL A 624 -9.32 -37.60 -2.15
CA VAL A 624 -8.56 -36.69 -3.03
C VAL A 624 -7.58 -37.46 -3.90
N LEU A 625 -6.78 -38.35 -3.29
CA LEU A 625 -5.77 -39.15 -3.99
C LEU A 625 -6.39 -40.11 -5.04
N SER A 626 -7.63 -40.53 -4.84
CA SER A 626 -8.36 -41.38 -5.82
C SER A 626 -8.60 -40.66 -7.16
N LEU A 627 -8.58 -39.33 -7.17
CA LEU A 627 -8.69 -38.53 -8.38
C LEU A 627 -7.36 -38.36 -9.12
N THR A 628 -6.26 -38.76 -8.51
CA THR A 628 -4.90 -38.59 -9.04
C THR A 628 -4.35 -39.86 -9.64
N GLU A 629 -3.32 -39.76 -10.45
CA GLU A 629 -2.58 -40.94 -10.98
C GLU A 629 -1.90 -41.73 -9.87
N GLY A 630 -1.50 -41.04 -8.80
CA GLY A 630 -0.77 -41.64 -7.68
C GLY A 630 -1.62 -42.41 -6.69
N GLY A 631 -2.97 -42.32 -6.74
CA GLY A 631 -3.86 -42.79 -5.67
C GLY A 631 -3.65 -44.25 -5.21
N ASN A 632 -3.37 -45.17 -6.12
CA ASN A 632 -3.10 -46.58 -5.80
C ASN A 632 -1.62 -46.87 -5.44
N ARG A 633 -0.72 -45.88 -5.62
CA ARG A 633 0.73 -46.00 -5.39
C ARG A 633 1.16 -45.30 -4.09
N VAL A 634 0.30 -44.47 -3.54
CA VAL A 634 0.55 -43.79 -2.28
C VAL A 634 0.50 -44.78 -1.12
N ARG A 635 1.46 -44.67 -0.21
CA ARG A 635 1.54 -45.41 1.04
C ARG A 635 1.64 -44.47 2.22
N PHE A 636 1.06 -44.90 3.34
CA PHE A 636 1.17 -44.22 4.62
C PHE A 636 2.12 -45.03 5.49
N VAL A 637 3.31 -44.49 5.75
CA VAL A 637 4.38 -45.14 6.51
C VAL A 637 4.52 -44.47 7.87
N ALA A 638 4.41 -45.26 8.95
CA ALA A 638 4.55 -44.72 10.29
C ALA A 638 5.88 -43.97 10.46
N LYS A 639 5.82 -42.69 10.74
CA LYS A 639 7.00 -41.81 10.93
C LYS A 639 6.67 -40.73 11.95
N GLN A 640 7.67 -40.42 12.78
CA GLN A 640 7.56 -39.35 13.76
C GLN A 640 7.93 -38.00 13.14
N PHE A 641 7.14 -36.97 13.47
CA PHE A 641 7.36 -35.57 13.12
C PHE A 641 7.24 -34.74 14.40
N ASP A 642 8.06 -33.72 14.53
CA ASP A 642 8.14 -32.90 15.77
C ASP A 642 6.80 -32.29 16.19
N ALA A 643 6.02 -31.83 15.19
CA ALA A 643 4.70 -31.23 15.45
C ALA A 643 3.59 -32.25 15.71
N LEU A 644 3.82 -33.52 15.44
CA LEU A 644 2.77 -34.55 15.42
C LEU A 644 2.91 -35.55 16.57
N HIS A 645 1.82 -36.20 16.94
CA HIS A 645 1.78 -37.25 17.93
C HIS A 645 2.53 -38.50 17.43
N PRO A 646 3.53 -39.00 18.17
CA PRO A 646 4.42 -40.09 17.66
C PRO A 646 3.70 -41.39 17.33
N GLY A 647 2.56 -41.67 17.99
CA GLY A 647 1.75 -42.89 17.71
C GLY A 647 0.58 -42.66 16.76
N GLN A 648 0.40 -41.43 16.24
CA GLN A 648 -0.70 -41.06 15.32
C GLN A 648 -0.16 -40.13 14.21
N SER A 649 0.96 -40.53 13.57
CA SER A 649 1.58 -39.81 12.47
C SER A 649 2.19 -40.75 11.44
N ALA A 650 2.14 -40.32 10.18
CA ALA A 650 2.69 -41.07 9.06
C ALA A 650 3.28 -40.14 8.01
N ALA A 651 4.35 -40.56 7.35
CA ALA A 651 4.77 -40.01 6.07
C ALA A 651 3.81 -40.46 4.98
N ILE A 652 3.54 -39.59 4.03
CA ILE A 652 2.83 -39.88 2.80
C ILE A 652 3.91 -40.11 1.74
N GLU A 653 4.00 -41.32 1.22
CA GLU A 653 5.01 -41.73 0.23
C GLU A 653 4.36 -42.07 -1.11
N LEU A 654 4.90 -41.58 -2.20
CA LEU A 654 4.59 -41.96 -3.56
C LEU A 654 5.81 -42.67 -4.16
N ASP A 655 5.66 -43.95 -4.51
CA ASP A 655 6.74 -44.77 -5.05
C ASP A 655 8.02 -44.77 -4.18
N GLY A 656 7.86 -44.71 -2.86
CA GLY A 656 8.94 -44.70 -1.90
C GLY A 656 9.61 -43.32 -1.67
N GLN A 657 9.08 -42.26 -2.28
CA GLN A 657 9.49 -40.89 -2.01
C GLN A 657 8.47 -40.19 -1.11
N GLU A 658 8.95 -39.56 -0.07
CA GLU A 658 8.11 -38.76 0.84
C GLU A 658 7.63 -37.52 0.11
N ILE A 659 6.31 -37.36 0.02
CA ILE A 659 5.63 -36.23 -0.62
C ILE A 659 4.83 -35.42 0.37
N GLY A 660 4.74 -35.81 1.63
CA GLY A 660 3.99 -35.13 2.65
C GLY A 660 3.88 -35.89 3.96
N PHE A 661 3.04 -35.40 4.85
CA PHE A 661 2.78 -35.98 6.15
C PHE A 661 1.30 -35.88 6.52
N ILE A 662 0.87 -36.75 7.45
CA ILE A 662 -0.47 -36.74 8.07
C ILE A 662 -0.35 -37.14 9.54
N GLY A 663 -1.14 -36.53 10.42
CA GLY A 663 -1.18 -36.95 11.82
C GLY A 663 -1.98 -36.03 12.74
N ALA A 664 -2.06 -36.46 14.00
CA ALA A 664 -2.59 -35.65 15.09
C ALA A 664 -1.54 -34.64 15.57
N ILE A 665 -1.94 -33.42 15.84
CA ILE A 665 -1.05 -32.45 16.49
C ILE A 665 -0.62 -32.96 17.85
N HIS A 666 0.65 -32.81 18.18
CA HIS A 666 1.20 -33.25 19.45
C HIS A 666 0.49 -32.54 20.64
N PRO A 667 0.08 -33.27 21.69
CA PRO A 667 -0.67 -32.68 22.82
C PRO A 667 0.02 -31.48 23.46
N SER A 668 1.34 -31.54 23.62
CA SER A 668 2.09 -30.39 24.18
C SER A 668 2.08 -29.15 23.29
N ILE A 669 2.01 -29.35 21.98
CA ILE A 669 1.91 -28.24 20.99
C ILE A 669 0.48 -27.70 20.99
N SER A 670 -0.53 -28.56 20.99
CA SER A 670 -1.94 -28.15 21.12
C SER A 670 -2.13 -27.29 22.36
N GLN A 671 -1.56 -27.69 23.52
CA GLN A 671 -1.63 -26.92 24.76
C GLN A 671 -0.94 -25.55 24.64
N LYS A 672 0.27 -25.51 24.04
CA LYS A 672 1.01 -24.24 23.86
C LYS A 672 0.31 -23.29 22.89
N LEU A 673 -0.37 -23.80 21.89
CA LEU A 673 -1.16 -23.02 20.94
C LEU A 673 -2.55 -22.65 21.48
N GLY A 674 -3.01 -23.29 22.54
CA GLY A 674 -4.36 -23.09 23.11
C GLY A 674 -5.48 -23.78 22.33
N LEU A 675 -5.16 -24.80 21.53
CA LEU A 675 -6.15 -25.58 20.78
C LEU A 675 -6.98 -26.47 21.69
N ASN A 676 -8.28 -26.53 21.47
CA ASN A 676 -9.22 -27.38 22.17
C ASN A 676 -9.48 -28.67 21.37
N GLY A 677 -9.42 -29.81 22.08
CA GLY A 677 -9.67 -31.12 21.47
C GLY A 677 -8.52 -31.62 20.60
N LYS A 678 -8.73 -32.80 20.01
CA LYS A 678 -7.77 -33.36 19.05
C LYS A 678 -7.88 -32.67 17.70
N THR A 679 -6.76 -32.30 17.14
CA THR A 679 -6.66 -31.68 15.83
C THR A 679 -5.75 -32.53 14.96
N PHE A 680 -6.19 -32.81 13.74
CA PHE A 680 -5.47 -33.60 12.76
C PHE A 680 -5.16 -32.76 11.55
N VAL A 681 -3.99 -32.95 10.95
CA VAL A 681 -3.49 -32.19 9.81
C VAL A 681 -2.80 -33.12 8.79
N PHE A 682 -2.94 -32.81 7.51
CA PHE A 682 -2.02 -33.30 6.49
C PHE A 682 -1.47 -32.16 5.66
N GLU A 683 -0.30 -32.37 5.06
CA GLU A 683 0.26 -31.50 4.02
C GLU A 683 0.94 -32.38 2.97
N ILE A 684 0.71 -32.08 1.68
CA ILE A 684 1.21 -32.89 0.55
C ILE A 684 1.67 -31.95 -0.58
N LEU A 685 2.79 -32.34 -1.23
CA LEU A 685 3.29 -31.64 -2.42
C LEU A 685 2.32 -31.84 -3.60
N TRP A 686 1.76 -30.69 -4.08
CA TRP A 686 0.80 -30.73 -5.20
C TRP A 686 1.39 -31.29 -6.48
N ASN A 687 2.60 -30.90 -6.85
CA ASN A 687 3.24 -31.33 -8.10
C ASN A 687 3.43 -32.84 -8.17
N ALA A 688 3.51 -33.53 -7.02
CA ALA A 688 3.63 -34.97 -6.96
C ALA A 688 2.32 -35.68 -7.32
N ILE A 689 1.18 -35.02 -7.21
CA ILE A 689 -0.17 -35.58 -7.40
C ILE A 689 -0.99 -34.85 -8.48
N ALA A 690 -0.41 -33.91 -9.22
CA ALA A 690 -1.11 -33.02 -10.16
C ALA A 690 -1.59 -33.72 -11.46
N ALA A 691 -1.33 -35.00 -11.66
CA ALA A 691 -1.78 -35.75 -12.80
C ALA A 691 -2.88 -36.74 -12.42
N ARG A 692 -3.76 -37.04 -13.34
CA ARG A 692 -4.79 -38.08 -13.21
C ARG A 692 -4.55 -39.24 -14.17
N ASN A 693 -5.04 -40.40 -13.80
CA ASN A 693 -5.12 -41.54 -14.74
C ASN A 693 -6.13 -41.25 -15.84
N VAL A 694 -5.73 -41.46 -17.07
CA VAL A 694 -6.67 -41.53 -18.19
C VAL A 694 -7.43 -42.85 -18.09
N VAL A 695 -8.72 -42.76 -17.84
CA VAL A 695 -9.58 -43.93 -17.66
C VAL A 695 -9.67 -44.73 -18.96
N GLN A 696 -9.29 -45.99 -18.88
CA GLN A 696 -9.45 -46.92 -19.99
C GLN A 696 -10.65 -47.83 -19.73
N ALA A 697 -11.48 -48.02 -20.73
CA ALA A 697 -12.58 -48.96 -20.66
C ALA A 697 -12.04 -50.40 -20.48
N LYS A 698 -12.57 -51.12 -19.51
CA LYS A 698 -12.31 -52.53 -19.29
C LYS A 698 -13.60 -53.32 -19.51
N GLU A 699 -13.48 -54.52 -20.04
CA GLU A 699 -14.64 -55.40 -20.15
C GLU A 699 -15.18 -55.72 -18.75
N ILE A 700 -16.49 -55.61 -18.61
CA ILE A 700 -17.20 -55.99 -17.39
C ILE A 700 -17.46 -57.51 -17.46
N SER A 701 -17.05 -58.23 -16.44
CA SER A 701 -17.32 -59.66 -16.35
C SER A 701 -18.83 -59.94 -16.36
N LYS A 702 -19.22 -60.93 -17.16
CA LYS A 702 -20.60 -61.44 -17.24
C LYS A 702 -20.86 -62.57 -16.24
N PHE A 703 -19.82 -63.02 -15.55
CA PHE A 703 -19.85 -64.13 -14.62
C PHE A 703 -19.96 -63.62 -13.14
N PRO A 704 -20.61 -64.43 -12.27
CA PRO A 704 -20.82 -64.09 -10.91
C PRO A 704 -19.49 -63.98 -10.12
N ALA A 705 -19.37 -62.98 -9.26
CA ALA A 705 -18.29 -62.85 -8.30
C ALA A 705 -18.58 -63.70 -7.05
N ASN A 706 -17.54 -64.33 -6.48
CA ASN A 706 -17.61 -65.05 -5.22
C ASN A 706 -16.85 -64.37 -4.10
N ARG A 707 -17.52 -64.21 -2.97
CA ARG A 707 -16.90 -63.60 -1.78
C ARG A 707 -16.53 -64.68 -0.76
N ARG A 708 -15.35 -64.53 -0.18
CA ARG A 708 -14.86 -65.33 0.95
C ARG A 708 -14.34 -64.42 2.04
N ASP A 709 -14.78 -64.64 3.27
CA ASP A 709 -14.36 -63.84 4.44
C ASP A 709 -13.32 -64.66 5.23
N LEU A 710 -12.23 -63.98 5.60
CA LEU A 710 -11.14 -64.55 6.41
C LEU A 710 -10.90 -63.70 7.63
N ALA A 711 -10.72 -64.30 8.79
CA ALA A 711 -10.26 -63.65 9.98
C ALA A 711 -8.78 -64.02 10.25
N LEU A 712 -7.88 -63.11 10.09
CA LEU A 712 -6.43 -63.31 10.18
C LEU A 712 -5.88 -62.75 11.45
N VAL A 713 -5.27 -63.56 12.28
CA VAL A 713 -4.58 -63.10 13.49
C VAL A 713 -3.13 -62.80 13.13
N VAL A 714 -2.73 -61.59 13.40
CA VAL A 714 -1.37 -61.07 13.10
C VAL A 714 -0.86 -60.24 14.30
N ALA A 715 0.45 -60.05 14.38
CA ALA A 715 1.05 -59.18 15.38
C ALA A 715 0.54 -57.74 15.22
N ASP A 716 0.37 -57.02 16.33
CA ASP A 716 -0.12 -55.61 16.35
C ASP A 716 0.72 -54.70 15.45
N SER A 717 2.02 -54.98 15.33
CA SER A 717 2.95 -54.23 14.53
C SER A 717 2.76 -54.37 13.01
N VAL A 718 1.95 -55.34 12.53
CA VAL A 718 1.71 -55.55 11.11
C VAL A 718 0.71 -54.53 10.59
N PRO A 719 1.09 -53.65 9.63
CA PRO A 719 0.16 -52.70 9.04
C PRO A 719 -0.88 -53.42 8.17
N ALA A 720 -2.17 -53.11 8.34
CA ALA A 720 -3.24 -53.72 7.54
C ALA A 720 -3.06 -53.47 6.05
N GLY A 721 -2.52 -52.30 5.66
CA GLY A 721 -2.25 -51.96 4.27
C GLY A 721 -1.22 -52.88 3.60
N GLU A 722 -0.17 -53.32 4.33
CA GLU A 722 0.81 -54.28 3.83
C GLU A 722 0.21 -55.67 3.66
N LEU A 723 -0.63 -56.08 4.61
CA LEU A 723 -1.34 -57.33 4.53
C LEU A 723 -2.30 -57.39 3.33
N ILE A 724 -3.08 -56.30 3.11
CA ILE A 724 -3.99 -56.18 1.96
C ILE A 724 -3.20 -56.21 0.64
N ALA A 725 -2.05 -55.53 0.57
CA ALA A 725 -1.19 -55.52 -0.60
C ALA A 725 -0.63 -56.94 -0.91
N ALA A 726 -0.21 -57.66 0.11
CA ALA A 726 0.23 -59.04 -0.03
C ALA A 726 -0.91 -59.99 -0.51
N CYS A 727 -2.12 -59.81 0.03
CA CYS A 727 -3.31 -60.54 -0.43
C CYS A 727 -3.58 -60.27 -1.91
N LYS A 728 -3.58 -59.03 -2.34
CA LYS A 728 -3.80 -58.65 -3.76
C LYS A 728 -2.74 -59.24 -4.67
N GLN A 729 -1.47 -59.16 -4.25
CA GLN A 729 -0.36 -59.75 -5.02
C GLN A 729 -0.49 -61.25 -5.19
N ALA A 730 -0.79 -61.99 -4.12
CA ALA A 730 -0.92 -63.44 -4.14
C ALA A 730 -2.18 -63.95 -4.87
N GLY A 731 -3.27 -63.17 -4.78
CA GLY A 731 -4.53 -63.56 -5.43
C GLY A 731 -4.57 -63.31 -6.93
N GLY A 732 -3.61 -62.55 -7.47
CA GLY A 732 -3.50 -62.24 -8.90
C GLY A 732 -4.74 -61.59 -9.51
N GLU A 733 -4.91 -61.78 -10.84
CA GLU A 733 -5.97 -61.06 -11.59
C GLU A 733 -7.40 -61.52 -11.22
N LYS A 734 -7.56 -62.73 -10.70
CA LYS A 734 -8.85 -63.30 -10.27
C LYS A 734 -9.33 -62.71 -8.96
N LEU A 735 -8.45 -62.15 -8.12
CA LEU A 735 -8.82 -61.45 -6.88
C LEU A 735 -9.12 -59.98 -7.19
N VAL A 736 -10.36 -59.69 -7.49
CA VAL A 736 -10.80 -58.37 -7.94
C VAL A 736 -10.94 -57.37 -6.80
N GLN A 737 -11.17 -57.80 -5.55
CA GLN A 737 -11.31 -56.92 -4.41
C GLN A 737 -10.83 -57.56 -3.11
N VAL A 738 -10.16 -56.81 -2.28
CA VAL A 738 -9.82 -57.11 -0.87
C VAL A 738 -10.34 -55.97 -0.03
N ASN A 739 -11.20 -56.26 0.96
CA ASN A 739 -11.73 -55.25 1.86
C ASN A 739 -11.56 -55.68 3.31
N LEU A 740 -10.98 -54.78 4.14
CA LEU A 740 -10.92 -54.96 5.58
C LEU A 740 -12.23 -54.40 6.16
N PHE A 741 -13.03 -55.25 6.85
CA PHE A 741 -14.32 -54.81 7.35
C PHE A 741 -14.44 -54.88 8.89
N ASP A 742 -13.46 -55.56 9.58
CA ASP A 742 -13.40 -55.52 11.05
C ASP A 742 -11.96 -55.68 11.56
N VAL A 743 -11.68 -55.02 12.68
CA VAL A 743 -10.41 -55.10 13.43
C VAL A 743 -10.75 -55.40 14.89
N TYR A 744 -10.37 -56.60 15.35
CA TYR A 744 -10.72 -57.03 16.70
C TYR A 744 -9.48 -57.24 17.55
N GLN A 745 -9.51 -56.75 18.75
CA GLN A 745 -8.55 -57.02 19.83
C GLN A 745 -9.35 -57.30 21.12
N GLY A 746 -9.16 -58.43 21.72
CA GLY A 746 -9.94 -58.79 22.90
C GLY A 746 -9.92 -60.30 23.18
N VAL A 747 -10.94 -60.77 23.88
CA VAL A 747 -11.06 -62.20 24.25
C VAL A 747 -10.94 -63.10 23.06
N GLY A 748 -10.01 -64.05 23.10
CA GLY A 748 -9.72 -65.04 22.02
C GLY A 748 -8.62 -64.58 21.05
N VAL A 749 -7.99 -63.39 21.27
CA VAL A 749 -6.77 -62.97 20.56
C VAL A 749 -5.67 -62.75 21.60
N SER A 750 -4.47 -63.30 21.37
CA SER A 750 -3.34 -63.19 22.29
C SER A 750 -2.91 -61.75 22.44
N GLU A 751 -2.38 -61.38 23.62
CA GLU A 751 -1.81 -60.07 23.89
C GLU A 751 -0.66 -59.80 22.89
N GLY A 752 -0.66 -58.59 22.27
CA GLY A 752 0.30 -58.18 21.24
C GLY A 752 -0.13 -58.63 19.81
N TYR A 753 -1.35 -59.19 19.67
CA TYR A 753 -1.93 -59.57 18.38
C TYR A 753 -3.29 -58.91 18.14
N LYS A 754 -3.66 -58.82 16.87
CA LYS A 754 -4.97 -58.37 16.41
C LYS A 754 -5.54 -59.33 15.35
N SER A 755 -6.85 -59.43 15.28
CA SER A 755 -7.58 -60.14 14.25
C SER A 755 -8.08 -59.17 13.21
N LEU A 756 -7.68 -59.39 11.95
CA LEU A 756 -8.10 -58.57 10.82
C LEU A 756 -9.12 -59.40 10.01
N ALA A 757 -10.38 -58.96 9.96
CA ALA A 757 -11.40 -59.60 9.15
C ALA A 757 -11.41 -58.98 7.75
N ILE A 758 -11.01 -59.76 6.77
CA ILE A 758 -10.96 -59.33 5.36
C ILE A 758 -11.94 -60.11 4.51
N SER A 759 -12.55 -59.47 3.53
CA SER A 759 -13.31 -60.11 2.48
C SER A 759 -12.50 -60.15 1.19
N LEU A 760 -12.44 -61.31 0.55
CA LEU A 760 -11.81 -61.55 -0.72
C LEU A 760 -12.90 -61.76 -1.77
N THR A 761 -12.98 -60.93 -2.80
CA THR A 761 -13.90 -61.09 -3.93
C THR A 761 -13.14 -61.63 -5.11
N VAL A 762 -13.50 -62.80 -5.56
CA VAL A 762 -12.84 -63.55 -6.66
C VAL A 762 -13.80 -63.57 -7.84
N GLN A 763 -13.32 -63.29 -9.05
CA GLN A 763 -14.12 -63.24 -10.28
C GLN A 763 -13.21 -63.51 -11.48
N ASP A 764 -13.76 -64.13 -12.52
CA ASP A 764 -13.09 -64.32 -13.80
C ASP A 764 -13.88 -63.66 -14.93
N ASN A 765 -13.22 -63.27 -15.99
CA ASN A 765 -13.84 -62.59 -17.15
C ASN A 765 -14.27 -63.57 -18.24
N GLU A 766 -13.81 -64.83 -18.19
CA GLU A 766 -14.01 -65.80 -19.24
C GLU A 766 -15.02 -66.86 -18.84
N LYS A 767 -15.13 -67.21 -17.54
CA LYS A 767 -16.00 -68.27 -17.03
C LYS A 767 -16.49 -68.09 -15.61
N THR A 768 -17.51 -68.83 -15.21
CA THR A 768 -17.89 -68.95 -13.80
C THR A 768 -16.82 -69.79 -13.09
N LEU A 769 -16.28 -69.26 -11.98
CA LEU A 769 -15.28 -69.99 -11.18
C LEU A 769 -15.92 -71.16 -10.42
N GLU A 770 -15.26 -72.32 -10.45
CA GLU A 770 -15.58 -73.49 -9.63
C GLU A 770 -14.94 -73.32 -8.22
N ASP A 771 -15.50 -74.08 -7.22
CA ASP A 771 -15.00 -73.98 -5.81
C ASP A 771 -13.51 -74.32 -5.67
N GLU A 772 -13.00 -75.31 -6.52
CA GLU A 772 -11.57 -75.63 -6.53
C GLU A 772 -10.67 -74.51 -6.96
N GLU A 773 -11.10 -73.66 -7.94
CA GLU A 773 -10.35 -72.48 -8.39
C GLU A 773 -10.38 -71.38 -7.39
N ILE A 774 -11.53 -71.15 -6.75
CA ILE A 774 -11.68 -70.19 -5.68
C ILE A 774 -10.77 -70.55 -4.50
N ASN A 775 -10.80 -71.82 -4.09
CA ASN A 775 -9.96 -72.35 -2.99
C ASN A 775 -8.45 -72.24 -3.32
N THR A 776 -8.07 -72.40 -4.59
CA THR A 776 -6.68 -72.21 -5.03
C THR A 776 -6.22 -70.77 -4.78
N VAL A 777 -7.03 -69.73 -5.14
CA VAL A 777 -6.73 -68.30 -4.89
C VAL A 777 -6.65 -68.04 -3.39
N ILE A 778 -7.63 -68.59 -2.63
CA ILE A 778 -7.64 -68.39 -1.15
C ILE A 778 -6.41 -69.02 -0.52
N SER A 779 -6.04 -70.26 -0.94
CA SER A 779 -4.84 -70.94 -0.42
C SER A 779 -3.56 -70.20 -0.74
N ALA A 780 -3.43 -69.62 -1.94
CA ALA A 780 -2.29 -68.75 -2.30
C ALA A 780 -2.19 -67.57 -1.41
N VAL A 781 -3.32 -66.88 -1.18
CA VAL A 781 -3.38 -65.71 -0.25
C VAL A 781 -2.98 -66.12 1.17
N LEU A 782 -3.53 -67.19 1.71
CA LEU A 782 -3.20 -67.71 3.04
C LEU A 782 -1.72 -68.12 3.18
N ALA A 783 -1.16 -68.75 2.16
CA ALA A 783 0.27 -69.09 2.17
C ALA A 783 1.17 -67.85 2.21
N GLU A 784 0.86 -66.84 1.41
CA GLU A 784 1.63 -65.59 1.37
C GLU A 784 1.56 -64.80 2.69
N VAL A 785 0.36 -64.63 3.25
CA VAL A 785 0.21 -63.86 4.52
C VAL A 785 0.83 -64.64 5.69
N LYS A 786 0.80 -65.97 5.68
CA LYS A 786 1.49 -66.81 6.66
C LYS A 786 3.00 -66.67 6.53
N GLN A 787 3.52 -66.76 5.32
CA GLN A 787 4.97 -66.66 5.07
C GLN A 787 5.51 -65.25 5.48
N ARG A 788 4.80 -64.26 5.09
CA ARG A 788 5.30 -62.87 5.22
C ARG A 788 5.04 -62.25 6.59
N PHE A 789 3.87 -62.55 7.20
CA PHE A 789 3.43 -61.93 8.44
C PHE A 789 3.19 -62.89 9.58
N ASN A 790 3.47 -64.14 9.40
CA ASN A 790 3.10 -65.27 10.32
C ASN A 790 1.62 -65.20 10.72
N ALA A 791 0.76 -64.81 9.75
CA ALA A 791 -0.68 -64.74 9.97
C ALA A 791 -1.31 -66.16 10.16
N GLU A 792 -2.23 -66.23 11.10
CA GLU A 792 -2.99 -67.44 11.37
C GLU A 792 -4.49 -67.16 11.22
N LEU A 793 -5.23 -68.19 10.72
CA LEU A 793 -6.69 -68.11 10.70
C LEU A 793 -7.21 -68.18 12.14
N ARG A 794 -8.15 -67.31 12.43
CA ARG A 794 -8.91 -67.36 13.67
C ARG A 794 -10.04 -68.33 13.52
N ASP A 795 -10.08 -69.31 14.45
CA ASP A 795 -11.15 -70.31 14.53
C ASP A 795 -12.50 -69.66 14.84
#